data_82034bd1a554cb0ce7df0a9d6b00d9aa
#
_entry.id   82034bd1a554cb0ce7df0a9d6b00d9aa
#
_cell.length_a   1.000
_cell.length_b   1.000
_cell.length_c   1.000
_cell.angle_alpha   90.00
_cell.angle_beta   90.00
_cell.angle_gamma   90.00
#
_symmetry.space_group_name_H-M   'P 1'
#
loop_
_entity.id
_entity.type
_entity.pdbx_description
1 polymer ?
#
loop_
_entity_poly.entity_id
_entity_poly.type
_entity_poly.pdbx_seq_one_letter_code
_entity_poly.pdbx_strand_id
1 'polypeptide(L)'
;MQLKTFCFITSAFIILTGYLHNPLYAQDKSKYDIFSSSREKVGAPLPSTGTEQSPPWIGNVATIAPDVLCIEVDACRILSSVQIPYQKDPADILTIIHSSSLGEENAIRVVRNGFPLGMIVGPGRKTLTIFERIAGIHLNTNAADNPANYTIISSGDNNYIHKLMPSAVWRKSKPTNYPEENRHYGEYYTAKHFIYLKLPYLLKPGVTYLVSLPELELNCSAFYYVYDPSFVRSEAVHASQIGFRSDDPEKNAFLSSWMGNGGGYKYPENLEFSIIDEKTNEKQFSGKAVMQWRKDDPEGIGTKVNHTQADVIRLDFSNFNTPGKYRICVEGIGCSYPFYIDSTNTWLKAFKVSMKGHFNQRSGIPLLPPYTDFVRPRSFHPEDGVKVYQSSCSLLNSGNGLNALGTDKDNFGNLVAGRTDELVPEAWGGTMDAGDWDRRIKHLNSSRLYLELMELYPDYFKNICLNIPESDNDLPDLVDEALYGLDIYRRMQLPDGGIRGGIESSEHPAEGSASWQEVLSVYAYAPDHWSSYIYAGVAARAAYVLKIIGKTEQAKIWEESAVKAMKWAEPEYDRWINEPGFSKVVPSAKIQVSIERNLAAAELYRLTKDNQWDELYLATRNVQTTRTDAAFIYGRLDKSMVNKKDQKIALDTILKKADRLVDESMRSAYGLTSAIPGRALGGWESTYSIPASPTLVRAHFLTGNATYLKTLLRSALFSAGANPMNLVLTTGLGENCVQHPLHEDTRHTGQPAPIGLTVCGPCEVPVFAKPGSDMRERLDLECTPKGSEWPSAESYFDVYGWDLENEYVVDRNLGPTAYIWGYLAARR
;
A
#
# COMPACT_ATOMS: atom_id res chain seq x y z
N MET A 1 54.39 0.43 14.04
CA MET A 1 54.28 -0.56 15.13
C MET A 1 52.92 -1.21 15.04
N GLN A 2 52.94 -2.38 14.49
CA GLN A 2 51.97 -3.46 14.30
C GLN A 2 50.46 -3.20 14.51
N LEU A 3 49.72 -3.20 13.35
CA LEU A 3 48.32 -3.58 13.23
C LEU A 3 48.16 -5.07 13.58
N LYS A 4 47.13 -5.39 14.40
CA LYS A 4 46.63 -6.75 14.54
C LYS A 4 45.21 -6.78 13.94
N THR A 5 45.13 -7.47 12.81
CA THR A 5 43.90 -7.91 12.16
C THR A 5 43.21 -8.97 13.00
N PHE A 6 41.99 -8.77 13.41
CA PHE A 6 41.12 -9.81 13.97
C PHE A 6 40.12 -10.28 12.90
N CYS A 7 40.32 -11.48 12.43
CA CYS A 7 39.35 -12.27 11.70
C CYS A 7 38.36 -12.87 12.69
N PHE A 8 37.07 -12.51 12.57
CA PHE A 8 36.01 -13.27 13.20
C PHE A 8 35.49 -14.32 12.21
N ILE A 9 35.81 -15.57 12.51
CA ILE A 9 35.19 -16.76 11.94
C ILE A 9 33.94 -17.04 12.80
N THR A 10 32.77 -16.78 12.30
CA THR A 10 31.50 -17.23 12.90
C THR A 10 31.21 -18.64 12.41
N SER A 11 31.52 -19.62 13.25
CA SER A 11 31.08 -21.00 13.05
C SER A 11 29.57 -21.08 13.32
N ALA A 12 28.80 -21.35 12.30
CA ALA A 12 27.41 -21.76 12.46
C ALA A 12 27.36 -23.19 13.01
N PHE A 13 27.03 -23.35 14.28
CA PHE A 13 26.68 -24.65 14.86
C PHE A 13 25.22 -24.94 14.49
N ILE A 14 25.04 -25.83 13.54
CA ILE A 14 23.77 -26.48 13.27
C ILE A 14 23.60 -27.56 14.34
N ILE A 15 22.68 -27.35 15.29
CA ILE A 15 22.25 -28.40 16.21
C ILE A 15 21.27 -29.28 15.45
N LEU A 16 21.80 -30.33 14.83
CA LEU A 16 21.06 -31.50 14.36
C LEU A 16 21.06 -32.53 15.49
N THR A 17 20.12 -32.43 16.43
CA THR A 17 19.96 -33.52 17.41
C THR A 17 18.58 -34.12 17.27
N GLY A 18 18.58 -35.36 16.79
CA GLY A 18 17.65 -36.35 17.17
C GLY A 18 16.44 -36.68 16.31
N TYR A 19 16.65 -37.02 15.03
CA TYR A 19 15.74 -37.93 14.30
C TYR A 19 16.51 -38.59 13.15
N LEU A 20 17.55 -39.38 13.49
CA LEU A 20 18.24 -40.22 12.53
C LEU A 20 18.32 -41.63 13.04
N HIS A 21 17.31 -42.45 12.78
CA HIS A 21 17.50 -43.89 12.69
C HIS A 21 16.48 -44.51 11.74
N ASN A 22 16.82 -44.45 10.45
CA ASN A 22 16.32 -45.43 9.49
C ASN A 22 17.38 -45.63 8.39
N PRO A 23 18.07 -46.80 8.34
CA PRO A 23 19.22 -47.01 7.48
C PRO A 23 18.91 -47.14 5.97
N LEU A 24 17.66 -47.12 5.56
CA LEU A 24 17.26 -47.19 4.15
C LEU A 24 17.32 -45.86 3.39
N TYR A 25 17.60 -44.77 4.05
CA TYR A 25 17.66 -43.45 3.45
C TYR A 25 19.05 -42.79 3.41
N ALA A 26 20.10 -43.55 3.61
CA ALA A 26 21.47 -43.05 3.53
C ALA A 26 21.95 -42.75 2.11
N GLN A 27 21.12 -42.86 1.09
CA GLN A 27 21.44 -42.50 -0.26
C GLN A 27 21.18 -40.99 -0.49
N ASP A 28 22.26 -40.26 -0.48
CA ASP A 28 22.47 -38.96 -1.14
C ASP A 28 21.34 -37.88 -0.97
N LYS A 29 21.01 -37.58 0.29
CA LYS A 29 20.11 -36.46 0.63
C LYS A 29 20.63 -35.09 0.13
N SER A 30 21.89 -35.02 -0.28
CA SER A 30 22.51 -33.79 -0.83
C SER A 30 21.99 -33.37 -2.21
N LYS A 31 21.21 -34.23 -2.86
CA LYS A 31 20.65 -33.97 -4.21
C LYS A 31 19.26 -33.34 -4.19
N TYR A 32 18.59 -33.28 -3.03
CA TYR A 32 17.19 -32.85 -2.98
C TYR A 32 17.01 -31.77 -1.94
N ASP A 33 16.28 -30.72 -2.31
CA ASP A 33 15.85 -29.69 -1.38
C ASP A 33 14.92 -30.27 -0.31
N ILE A 34 15.10 -29.85 0.96
CA ILE A 34 14.28 -30.28 2.08
C ILE A 34 13.36 -29.11 2.43
N PHE A 35 12.09 -29.25 2.09
CA PHE A 35 11.04 -28.38 2.61
C PHE A 35 10.58 -28.94 3.96
N SER A 36 11.26 -28.52 4.98
CA SER A 36 10.87 -28.82 6.36
C SER A 36 10.00 -27.71 6.89
N SER A 37 9.51 -27.91 8.07
CA SER A 37 8.87 -26.94 8.94
C SER A 37 9.60 -25.59 9.11
N SER A 38 10.74 -25.34 8.48
CA SER A 38 11.34 -24.02 8.50
C SER A 38 10.45 -23.08 7.70
N ARG A 39 10.08 -21.97 8.30
CA ARG A 39 9.28 -20.90 7.70
C ARG A 39 10.13 -19.97 6.85
N GLU A 40 11.41 -20.22 6.80
CA GLU A 40 12.31 -19.57 5.88
C GLU A 40 11.97 -20.03 4.46
N LYS A 41 12.02 -19.10 3.51
CA LYS A 41 11.96 -19.45 2.09
C LYS A 41 13.09 -20.44 1.80
N VAL A 42 12.76 -21.71 1.73
CA VAL A 42 13.70 -22.75 1.38
C VAL A 42 13.60 -22.96 -0.13
N GLY A 43 14.07 -22.00 -0.88
CA GLY A 43 14.39 -22.17 -2.29
C GLY A 43 15.90 -22.18 -2.46
N ALA A 44 16.43 -22.84 -3.46
CA ALA A 44 17.80 -22.62 -3.84
C ALA A 44 18.02 -21.11 -4.02
N PRO A 45 19.09 -20.51 -3.44
CA PRO A 45 19.36 -19.10 -3.66
C PRO A 45 19.43 -18.88 -5.17
N LEU A 46 18.67 -17.90 -5.65
CA LEU A 46 18.72 -17.49 -7.05
C LEU A 46 20.18 -17.23 -7.40
N PRO A 47 20.69 -17.77 -8.53
CA PRO A 47 22.01 -17.42 -8.99
C PRO A 47 22.14 -15.91 -9.06
N SER A 48 23.18 -15.34 -8.51
CA SER A 48 23.41 -13.87 -8.50
C SER A 48 23.46 -13.26 -9.91
N THR A 49 23.70 -14.09 -10.90
CA THR A 49 23.65 -13.76 -12.33
C THR A 49 22.69 -14.74 -13.00
N GLY A 50 21.44 -14.31 -13.24
CA GLY A 50 20.50 -15.10 -14.03
C GLY A 50 20.92 -15.18 -15.48
N THR A 51 20.80 -16.37 -16.03
CA THR A 51 20.89 -16.55 -17.48
C THR A 51 19.50 -16.60 -18.08
N GLU A 52 19.36 -16.31 -19.36
CA GLU A 52 18.11 -16.43 -20.11
C GLU A 52 17.50 -17.84 -20.05
N GLN A 53 18.28 -18.83 -19.66
CA GLN A 53 17.91 -20.24 -19.58
C GLN A 53 17.70 -20.76 -18.14
N SER A 54 17.66 -19.90 -17.14
CA SER A 54 17.42 -20.35 -15.75
C SER A 54 16.02 -20.98 -15.62
N PRO A 55 15.91 -22.21 -15.07
CA PRO A 55 14.62 -22.88 -14.92
C PRO A 55 13.77 -22.20 -13.84
N PRO A 56 12.44 -22.42 -13.85
CA PRO A 56 11.58 -22.05 -12.73
C PRO A 56 12.04 -22.77 -11.46
N TRP A 57 11.69 -22.21 -10.29
CA TRP A 57 12.15 -22.77 -9.01
C TRP A 57 11.03 -22.86 -8.00
N ILE A 58 11.11 -23.83 -7.10
CA ILE A 58 10.18 -23.96 -5.98
C ILE A 58 10.55 -22.90 -4.94
N GLY A 59 9.68 -21.92 -4.76
CA GLY A 59 9.81 -20.87 -3.76
C GLY A 59 9.36 -21.31 -2.37
N ASN A 60 8.31 -22.17 -2.30
CA ASN A 60 7.77 -22.66 -1.04
C ASN A 60 6.92 -23.93 -1.26
N VAL A 61 6.73 -24.70 -0.18
CA VAL A 61 5.78 -25.82 -0.13
C VAL A 61 4.98 -25.70 1.16
N ALA A 62 3.65 -25.73 1.05
CA ALA A 62 2.74 -25.56 2.17
C ALA A 62 1.57 -26.56 2.05
N THR A 63 0.79 -26.73 3.10
CA THR A 63 -0.48 -27.42 3.06
C THR A 63 -1.64 -26.47 3.13
N ILE A 64 -2.75 -26.80 2.49
CA ILE A 64 -4.05 -26.14 2.73
C ILE A 64 -5.03 -27.07 3.44
N ALA A 65 -4.76 -28.37 3.40
CA ALA A 65 -5.50 -29.43 4.08
C ALA A 65 -4.57 -30.65 4.22
N PRO A 66 -4.90 -31.64 5.09
CA PRO A 66 -4.07 -32.83 5.28
C PRO A 66 -3.88 -33.68 4.00
N ASP A 67 -4.70 -33.46 2.99
CA ASP A 67 -4.66 -34.16 1.70
C ASP A 67 -4.48 -33.20 0.51
N VAL A 68 -4.10 -31.95 0.76
CA VAL A 68 -3.80 -30.97 -0.31
C VAL A 68 -2.49 -30.25 -0.02
N LEU A 69 -1.50 -30.54 -0.85
CA LEU A 69 -0.21 -29.89 -0.84
C LEU A 69 -0.20 -28.75 -1.86
N CYS A 70 0.27 -27.57 -1.46
CA CYS A 70 0.49 -26.41 -2.34
C CYS A 70 1.98 -26.25 -2.59
N ILE A 71 2.39 -26.25 -3.86
CA ILE A 71 3.76 -25.97 -4.30
C ILE A 71 3.75 -24.59 -4.96
N GLU A 72 4.48 -23.65 -4.37
CA GLU A 72 4.68 -22.31 -4.95
C GLU A 72 5.90 -22.37 -5.89
N VAL A 73 5.69 -22.03 -7.15
CA VAL A 73 6.74 -22.00 -8.17
C VAL A 73 6.85 -20.60 -8.71
N ASP A 74 8.05 -20.03 -8.65
CA ASP A 74 8.39 -18.77 -9.27
C ASP A 74 9.07 -19.02 -10.62
N ALA A 75 8.72 -18.23 -11.64
CA ALA A 75 9.26 -18.33 -12.98
C ALA A 75 9.73 -16.98 -13.49
N CYS A 76 10.90 -16.95 -14.07
CA CYS A 76 11.58 -15.77 -14.54
C CYS A 76 11.90 -14.75 -13.42
N ARG A 77 12.74 -13.79 -13.70
CA ARG A 77 13.06 -12.67 -12.79
C ARG A 77 13.45 -11.44 -13.58
N ILE A 78 13.24 -10.27 -13.01
CA ILE A 78 13.73 -9.01 -13.56
C ILE A 78 15.19 -8.81 -13.12
N LEU A 79 16.06 -8.49 -14.06
CA LEU A 79 17.36 -7.90 -13.81
C LEU A 79 17.16 -6.39 -13.79
N SER A 80 17.37 -5.78 -12.63
CA SER A 80 17.04 -4.38 -12.35
C SER A 80 17.74 -3.41 -13.31
N SER A 81 17.11 -2.27 -13.58
CA SER A 81 17.73 -1.11 -14.19
C SER A 81 18.97 -0.67 -13.44
N VAL A 82 19.90 -0.06 -14.16
CA VAL A 82 21.05 0.60 -13.58
C VAL A 82 21.31 1.91 -14.32
N GLN A 83 21.75 2.92 -13.58
CA GLN A 83 22.16 4.19 -14.17
C GLN A 83 23.68 4.29 -14.23
N ILE A 84 24.19 4.59 -15.42
CA ILE A 84 25.63 4.78 -15.68
C ILE A 84 25.90 6.08 -16.44
N PRO A 85 27.08 6.68 -16.35
CA PRO A 85 27.47 7.76 -17.25
C PRO A 85 27.38 7.33 -18.71
N TYR A 86 26.65 8.09 -19.53
CA TYR A 86 26.54 7.78 -20.95
C TYR A 86 27.87 8.05 -21.68
N GLN A 87 28.33 7.07 -22.42
CA GLN A 87 29.43 7.17 -23.36
C GLN A 87 28.95 6.69 -24.72
N LYS A 88 29.02 7.59 -25.72
CA LYS A 88 28.58 7.29 -27.08
C LYS A 88 29.37 6.15 -27.68
N ASP A 89 28.68 5.12 -28.12
CA ASP A 89 29.23 4.02 -28.91
C ASP A 89 28.93 4.25 -30.40
N PRO A 90 29.84 3.94 -31.33
CA PRO A 90 29.58 4.03 -32.76
C PRO A 90 28.36 3.24 -33.24
N ALA A 91 27.99 2.17 -32.55
CA ALA A 91 26.82 1.35 -32.85
C ALA A 91 25.50 1.90 -32.29
N ASP A 92 25.52 3.04 -31.56
CA ASP A 92 24.31 3.62 -30.97
C ASP A 92 23.47 4.34 -32.01
N ILE A 93 22.22 3.92 -32.10
CA ILE A 93 21.14 4.63 -32.80
C ILE A 93 20.35 5.38 -31.74
N LEU A 94 20.24 6.70 -31.88
CA LEU A 94 19.59 7.58 -30.92
C LEU A 94 18.25 8.07 -31.49
N THR A 95 17.17 7.95 -30.71
CA THR A 95 15.85 8.47 -31.03
C THR A 95 15.39 9.40 -29.92
N ILE A 96 15.04 10.62 -30.28
CA ILE A 96 14.53 11.63 -29.34
C ILE A 96 13.09 11.25 -28.98
N ILE A 97 12.79 11.24 -27.69
CA ILE A 97 11.45 11.05 -27.14
C ILE A 97 10.92 12.42 -26.73
N HIS A 98 9.73 12.75 -27.18
CA HIS A 98 9.07 14.01 -26.92
C HIS A 98 7.86 13.81 -26.00
N SER A 99 7.58 14.78 -25.15
CA SER A 99 6.34 14.86 -24.40
C SER A 99 5.15 15.03 -25.34
N SER A 100 4.01 14.39 -25.01
CA SER A 100 2.80 14.48 -25.81
C SER A 100 2.14 15.86 -25.78
N SER A 101 2.29 16.62 -24.67
CA SER A 101 1.62 17.91 -24.46
C SER A 101 2.28 19.07 -25.14
N LEU A 102 3.62 19.13 -25.16
CA LEU A 102 4.39 20.26 -25.67
C LEU A 102 5.40 19.88 -26.75
N GLY A 103 5.63 18.61 -27.01
CA GLY A 103 6.72 18.15 -27.86
C GLY A 103 8.11 18.44 -27.27
N GLU A 104 8.20 18.63 -25.95
CA GLU A 104 9.48 18.80 -25.25
C GLU A 104 10.29 17.50 -25.34
N GLU A 105 11.61 17.67 -25.56
CA GLU A 105 12.52 16.52 -25.50
C GLU A 105 12.68 16.09 -24.04
N ASN A 106 12.18 14.91 -23.66
CA ASN A 106 12.27 14.42 -22.29
C ASN A 106 13.28 13.29 -22.09
N ALA A 107 13.57 12.50 -23.10
CA ALA A 107 14.59 11.46 -23.06
C ALA A 107 15.14 11.16 -24.47
N ILE A 108 16.23 10.36 -24.54
CA ILE A 108 16.75 9.84 -25.82
C ILE A 108 16.86 8.33 -25.69
N ARG A 109 16.10 7.60 -26.49
CA ARG A 109 16.18 6.14 -26.57
C ARG A 109 17.48 5.73 -27.28
N VAL A 110 18.17 4.75 -26.73
CA VAL A 110 19.40 4.17 -27.27
C VAL A 110 19.14 2.73 -27.71
N VAL A 111 19.39 2.48 -28.97
CA VAL A 111 19.42 1.12 -29.54
C VAL A 111 20.87 0.81 -29.92
N ARG A 112 21.45 -0.28 -29.40
CA ARG A 112 22.82 -0.70 -29.67
C ARG A 112 22.83 -2.08 -30.32
N ASN A 113 23.45 -2.20 -31.50
CA ASN A 113 23.50 -3.45 -32.28
C ASN A 113 22.10 -4.03 -32.57
N GLY A 114 21.10 -3.19 -32.75
CA GLY A 114 19.70 -3.59 -33.01
C GLY A 114 18.88 -3.96 -31.75
N PHE A 115 19.47 -3.88 -30.55
CA PHE A 115 18.78 -4.17 -29.29
C PHE A 115 18.55 -2.86 -28.50
N PRO A 116 17.34 -2.64 -27.99
CA PRO A 116 17.08 -1.53 -27.08
C PRO A 116 17.97 -1.64 -25.84
N LEU A 117 18.73 -0.58 -25.56
CA LEU A 117 19.67 -0.57 -24.45
C LEU A 117 19.11 0.18 -23.24
N GLY A 118 18.46 1.32 -23.48
CA GLY A 118 17.98 2.18 -22.42
C GLY A 118 17.67 3.59 -22.87
N MET A 119 17.58 4.50 -21.89
CA MET A 119 17.28 5.93 -22.10
C MET A 119 18.43 6.80 -21.60
N ILE A 120 18.81 7.79 -22.38
CA ILE A 120 19.65 8.89 -21.92
C ILE A 120 18.74 9.94 -21.32
N VAL A 121 18.93 10.23 -20.03
CA VAL A 121 18.04 11.05 -19.19
C VAL A 121 18.81 12.17 -18.48
N GLY A 122 18.06 13.07 -17.87
CA GLY A 122 18.55 14.09 -16.98
C GLY A 122 19.14 15.34 -17.65
N PRO A 123 19.38 16.40 -16.87
CA PRO A 123 19.98 17.63 -17.36
C PRO A 123 21.34 17.37 -18.01
N GLY A 124 21.50 17.92 -19.23
CA GLY A 124 22.72 17.74 -20.01
C GLY A 124 22.90 16.36 -20.63
N ARG A 125 21.94 15.44 -20.49
CA ARG A 125 21.87 14.14 -21.18
C ARG A 125 23.14 13.30 -21.01
N LYS A 126 23.56 13.13 -19.78
CA LYS A 126 24.83 12.46 -19.41
C LYS A 126 24.63 11.12 -18.72
N THR A 127 23.42 10.75 -18.37
CA THR A 127 23.10 9.51 -17.67
C THR A 127 22.36 8.58 -18.62
N LEU A 128 22.81 7.33 -18.71
CA LEU A 128 22.12 6.26 -19.38
C LEU A 128 21.47 5.36 -18.32
N THR A 129 20.14 5.30 -18.33
CA THR A 129 19.37 4.27 -17.63
C THR A 129 19.31 3.05 -18.54
N ILE A 130 19.97 1.97 -18.16
CA ILE A 130 19.89 0.69 -18.88
C ILE A 130 18.58 0.03 -18.49
N PHE A 131 17.80 -0.39 -19.49
CA PHE A 131 16.50 -1.04 -19.29
C PHE A 131 16.61 -2.33 -18.47
N GLU A 132 15.59 -2.58 -17.73
CA GLU A 132 15.37 -3.88 -17.11
C GLU A 132 15.32 -4.98 -18.16
N ARG A 133 15.76 -6.16 -17.78
CA ARG A 133 15.70 -7.35 -18.62
C ARG A 133 15.10 -8.49 -17.83
N ILE A 134 14.46 -9.40 -18.56
CA ILE A 134 13.98 -10.64 -17.98
C ILE A 134 15.01 -11.74 -18.17
N ALA A 135 15.16 -12.60 -17.17
CA ALA A 135 15.99 -13.80 -17.22
C ALA A 135 15.19 -15.01 -16.71
N GLY A 136 15.45 -16.16 -17.31
CA GLY A 136 14.76 -17.41 -16.99
C GLY A 136 13.75 -17.84 -18.04
N ILE A 137 13.16 -18.99 -17.83
CA ILE A 137 12.11 -19.58 -18.68
C ILE A 137 10.82 -19.75 -17.88
N HIS A 138 9.70 -19.69 -18.57
CA HIS A 138 8.39 -19.93 -17.95
C HIS A 138 8.18 -21.40 -17.59
N LEU A 139 7.31 -21.63 -16.60
CA LEU A 139 6.86 -22.97 -16.23
C LEU A 139 6.11 -23.63 -17.42
N ASN A 140 6.43 -24.89 -17.71
CA ASN A 140 5.61 -25.70 -18.59
C ASN A 140 4.28 -26.05 -17.89
N THR A 141 3.27 -25.20 -18.11
CA THR A 141 1.97 -25.33 -17.45
C THR A 141 1.21 -26.58 -17.86
N ASN A 142 1.40 -27.09 -19.08
CA ASN A 142 0.79 -28.35 -19.51
C ASN A 142 1.37 -29.54 -18.72
N ALA A 143 2.66 -29.54 -18.45
CA ALA A 143 3.29 -30.53 -17.59
C ALA A 143 2.82 -30.39 -16.14
N ALA A 144 2.74 -29.13 -15.64
CA ALA A 144 2.33 -28.82 -14.27
C ALA A 144 0.87 -29.21 -13.98
N ASP A 145 -0.03 -29.14 -14.94
CA ASP A 145 -1.45 -29.43 -14.77
C ASP A 145 -1.75 -30.94 -14.89
N ASN A 146 -0.75 -31.80 -15.25
CA ASN A 146 -0.95 -33.25 -15.43
C ASN A 146 -0.59 -34.04 -14.16
N PRO A 147 -1.55 -34.69 -13.47
CA PRO A 147 -1.28 -35.49 -12.27
C PRO A 147 -0.24 -36.59 -12.47
N ALA A 148 -0.11 -37.14 -13.68
CA ALA A 148 0.84 -38.21 -13.98
C ALA A 148 2.32 -37.79 -13.85
N ASN A 149 2.60 -36.47 -13.84
CA ASN A 149 3.95 -35.93 -13.73
C ASN A 149 4.43 -35.78 -12.27
N TYR A 150 3.61 -36.21 -11.31
CA TYR A 150 3.93 -36.17 -9.89
C TYR A 150 3.90 -37.56 -9.28
N THR A 151 4.85 -37.84 -8.41
CA THR A 151 4.80 -39.03 -7.57
C THR A 151 5.17 -38.70 -6.14
N ILE A 152 4.45 -39.34 -5.21
CA ILE A 152 4.67 -39.18 -3.77
C ILE A 152 4.97 -40.57 -3.19
N ILE A 153 6.01 -40.68 -2.37
CA ILE A 153 6.39 -41.90 -1.68
C ILE A 153 6.90 -41.59 -0.28
N SER A 154 6.65 -42.49 0.67
CA SER A 154 7.16 -42.38 2.05
C SER A 154 7.32 -43.78 2.63
N SER A 155 8.44 -44.01 3.31
CA SER A 155 8.63 -45.26 4.09
C SER A 155 8.01 -45.17 5.48
N GLY A 156 7.66 -43.94 5.93
CA GLY A 156 7.03 -43.74 7.23
C GLY A 156 5.50 -43.79 7.22
N ASP A 157 4.88 -43.95 6.03
CA ASP A 157 3.45 -44.06 5.88
C ASP A 157 3.06 -45.26 4.98
N ASN A 158 2.37 -46.24 5.55
CA ASN A 158 1.93 -47.44 4.85
C ASN A 158 1.07 -47.16 3.60
N ASN A 159 0.36 -46.04 3.58
CA ASN A 159 -0.41 -45.61 2.41
C ASN A 159 0.48 -45.15 1.26
N TYR A 160 1.72 -44.76 1.53
CA TYR A 160 2.67 -44.17 0.56
C TYR A 160 3.96 -45.02 0.39
N ILE A 161 3.97 -46.28 0.82
CA ILE A 161 5.15 -47.18 0.64
C ILE A 161 5.46 -47.43 -0.85
N HIS A 162 4.48 -47.26 -1.73
CA HIS A 162 4.63 -47.28 -3.17
C HIS A 162 4.43 -45.88 -3.74
N LYS A 163 4.98 -45.63 -4.91
CA LYS A 163 4.78 -44.36 -5.64
C LYS A 163 3.30 -44.17 -5.98
N LEU A 164 2.72 -43.09 -5.51
CA LEU A 164 1.36 -42.69 -5.83
C LEU A 164 1.34 -41.37 -6.56
N MET A 165 0.39 -41.20 -7.45
CA MET A 165 0.10 -39.94 -8.10
C MET A 165 -0.99 -39.20 -7.33
N PRO A 166 -1.01 -37.84 -7.36
CA PRO A 166 -2.15 -37.07 -6.87
C PRO A 166 -3.42 -37.46 -7.65
N SER A 167 -4.56 -37.43 -6.98
CA SER A 167 -5.88 -37.74 -7.58
C SER A 167 -6.38 -36.60 -8.48
N ALA A 168 -5.90 -35.37 -8.25
CA ALA A 168 -6.13 -34.17 -9.06
C ALA A 168 -5.01 -33.17 -8.85
N VAL A 169 -4.83 -32.28 -9.83
CA VAL A 169 -3.97 -31.12 -9.75
C VAL A 169 -4.79 -29.90 -10.14
N TRP A 170 -4.66 -28.84 -9.36
CA TRP A 170 -5.26 -27.54 -9.64
C TRP A 170 -4.19 -26.47 -9.61
N ARG A 171 -4.43 -25.34 -10.26
CA ARG A 171 -3.45 -24.27 -10.32
C ARG A 171 -4.13 -22.89 -10.31
N LYS A 172 -3.52 -21.94 -9.60
CA LYS A 172 -3.66 -20.51 -9.86
C LYS A 172 -2.30 -19.94 -10.24
N SER A 173 -2.28 -19.03 -11.21
CA SER A 173 -1.05 -18.41 -11.68
C SER A 173 -1.29 -16.93 -11.95
N LYS A 174 -0.30 -16.11 -11.64
CA LYS A 174 -0.36 -14.67 -11.86
C LYS A 174 1.00 -14.10 -12.26
N PRO A 175 1.02 -13.01 -13.04
CA PRO A 175 2.22 -12.25 -13.24
C PRO A 175 2.63 -11.59 -11.90
N THR A 176 3.92 -11.36 -11.72
CA THR A 176 4.49 -10.72 -10.53
C THR A 176 5.34 -9.50 -10.86
N ASN A 177 5.74 -9.31 -12.10
CA ASN A 177 6.32 -8.08 -12.61
C ASN A 177 6.51 -8.11 -14.13
N TYR A 178 6.71 -6.93 -14.73
CA TYR A 178 7.07 -6.74 -16.13
C TYR A 178 8.31 -5.87 -16.24
N PRO A 179 9.24 -6.14 -17.16
CA PRO A 179 10.29 -5.19 -17.48
C PRO A 179 9.70 -3.92 -18.12
N GLU A 180 10.25 -2.76 -17.81
CA GLU A 180 9.73 -1.45 -18.21
C GLU A 180 9.53 -1.32 -19.73
N GLU A 181 10.47 -1.81 -20.53
CA GLU A 181 10.43 -1.71 -21.99
C GLU A 181 9.32 -2.55 -22.62
N ASN A 182 8.89 -3.63 -22.00
CA ASN A 182 7.92 -4.57 -22.55
C ASN A 182 6.56 -4.45 -21.85
N ARG A 183 6.00 -3.26 -21.80
CA ARG A 183 4.58 -3.06 -21.47
C ARG A 183 3.64 -3.69 -22.53
N HIS A 184 4.20 -4.27 -23.58
CA HIS A 184 3.47 -4.90 -24.66
C HIS A 184 3.50 -6.44 -24.51
N TYR A 185 2.33 -6.99 -24.52
CA TYR A 185 1.87 -8.39 -24.57
C TYR A 185 2.90 -9.50 -24.81
N GLY A 186 2.80 -10.59 -24.04
CA GLY A 186 3.38 -11.88 -24.36
C GLY A 186 4.47 -12.35 -23.42
N GLU A 187 5.43 -13.07 -23.89
CA GLU A 187 6.35 -13.98 -23.19
C GLU A 187 7.31 -13.35 -22.17
N TYR A 188 7.22 -12.04 -21.85
CA TYR A 188 8.22 -11.34 -21.07
C TYR A 188 7.64 -10.78 -19.74
N TYR A 189 7.35 -11.68 -18.82
CA TYR A 189 6.92 -11.33 -17.46
C TYR A 189 7.44 -12.33 -16.44
N THR A 190 7.56 -11.93 -15.19
CA THR A 190 7.78 -12.87 -14.09
C THR A 190 6.45 -13.41 -13.61
N ALA A 191 6.41 -14.66 -13.20
CA ALA A 191 5.18 -15.32 -12.78
C ALA A 191 5.34 -16.09 -11.49
N LYS A 192 4.25 -16.16 -10.73
CA LYS A 192 4.09 -17.09 -9.61
C LYS A 192 2.95 -18.04 -9.87
N HIS A 193 3.23 -19.32 -9.66
CA HIS A 193 2.28 -20.41 -9.81
C HIS A 193 2.08 -21.09 -8.46
N PHE A 194 0.82 -21.34 -8.10
CA PHE A 194 0.43 -22.13 -6.94
C PHE A 194 -0.18 -23.42 -7.47
N ILE A 195 0.53 -24.54 -7.30
CA ILE A 195 0.14 -25.86 -7.80
C ILE A 195 -0.38 -26.67 -6.62
N TYR A 196 -1.65 -27.04 -6.65
CA TYR A 196 -2.33 -27.78 -5.59
C TYR A 196 -2.45 -29.24 -5.97
N LEU A 197 -1.79 -30.12 -5.21
CA LEU A 197 -1.84 -31.58 -5.40
C LEU A 197 -2.87 -32.16 -4.44
N LYS A 198 -3.99 -32.66 -4.97
CA LYS A 198 -4.94 -33.44 -4.18
C LYS A 198 -4.41 -34.85 -4.02
N LEU A 199 -4.05 -35.19 -2.78
CA LEU A 199 -3.44 -36.46 -2.45
C LEU A 199 -4.50 -37.58 -2.29
N PRO A 200 -4.17 -38.85 -2.64
CA PRO A 200 -5.12 -39.95 -2.50
C PRO A 200 -5.40 -40.34 -1.04
N TYR A 201 -4.50 -40.02 -0.12
CA TYR A 201 -4.63 -40.25 1.33
C TYR A 201 -4.14 -39.05 2.13
N LEU A 202 -4.64 -38.93 3.36
CA LEU A 202 -4.20 -37.91 4.31
C LEU A 202 -2.73 -38.13 4.67
N LEU A 203 -1.97 -37.05 4.75
CA LEU A 203 -0.62 -37.05 5.28
C LEU A 203 -0.64 -37.34 6.79
N LYS A 204 0.40 -37.98 7.31
CA LYS A 204 0.56 -38.27 8.73
C LYS A 204 1.55 -37.30 9.38
N PRO A 205 1.19 -36.69 10.51
CA PRO A 205 2.10 -35.79 11.25
C PRO A 205 3.43 -36.45 11.59
N GLY A 206 4.52 -35.71 11.41
CA GLY A 206 5.89 -36.17 11.68
C GLY A 206 6.49 -37.06 10.60
N VAL A 207 5.77 -37.33 9.53
CA VAL A 207 6.25 -38.21 8.45
C VAL A 207 6.85 -37.38 7.31
N THR A 208 7.94 -37.93 6.75
CA THR A 208 8.62 -37.34 5.59
C THR A 208 8.11 -38.01 4.30
N TYR A 209 7.79 -37.22 3.32
CA TYR A 209 7.36 -37.63 1.98
C TYR A 209 8.36 -37.12 0.95
N LEU A 210 8.74 -37.96 0.00
CA LEU A 210 9.48 -37.57 -1.19
C LEU A 210 8.47 -37.27 -2.29
N VAL A 211 8.44 -36.03 -2.75
CA VAL A 211 7.64 -35.61 -3.90
C VAL A 211 8.54 -35.45 -5.11
N SER A 212 8.27 -36.20 -6.20
CA SER A 212 9.04 -36.12 -7.44
C SER A 212 8.18 -35.54 -8.55
N LEU A 213 8.79 -34.64 -9.34
CA LEU A 213 8.12 -33.84 -10.39
C LEU A 213 9.09 -33.50 -11.56
N PRO A 214 9.80 -34.53 -12.12
CA PRO A 214 10.90 -34.32 -13.08
C PRO A 214 10.44 -33.64 -14.38
N GLU A 215 9.19 -33.87 -14.80
CA GLU A 215 8.67 -33.35 -16.08
C GLU A 215 8.33 -31.87 -16.04
N LEU A 216 8.42 -31.20 -14.87
CA LEU A 216 8.20 -29.77 -14.74
C LEU A 216 9.46 -28.95 -15.06
N GLU A 217 10.61 -29.59 -15.21
CA GLU A 217 11.89 -28.97 -15.54
C GLU A 217 12.26 -27.80 -14.61
N LEU A 218 11.99 -28.00 -13.30
CA LEU A 218 12.33 -27.01 -12.28
C LEU A 218 13.80 -27.07 -11.89
N ASN A 219 14.23 -26.17 -11.02
CA ASN A 219 15.56 -26.19 -10.40
C ASN A 219 15.87 -27.49 -9.63
N CYS A 220 14.85 -28.26 -9.29
CA CYS A 220 14.99 -29.60 -8.71
C CYS A 220 13.91 -30.54 -9.29
N SER A 221 14.25 -31.82 -9.44
CA SER A 221 13.31 -32.86 -9.94
C SER A 221 12.52 -33.55 -8.84
N ALA A 222 12.88 -33.32 -7.57
CA ALA A 222 12.20 -33.88 -6.41
C ALA A 222 12.61 -33.11 -5.14
N PHE A 223 11.79 -33.17 -4.10
CA PHE A 223 12.08 -32.62 -2.78
C PHE A 223 11.49 -33.49 -1.67
N TYR A 224 12.04 -33.35 -0.47
CA TYR A 224 11.45 -33.96 0.73
C TYR A 224 10.53 -32.96 1.42
N TYR A 225 9.35 -33.42 1.83
CA TYR A 225 8.39 -32.66 2.62
C TYR A 225 8.13 -33.34 3.94
N VAL A 226 8.38 -32.69 5.05
CA VAL A 226 8.05 -33.18 6.40
C VAL A 226 6.72 -32.54 6.81
N TYR A 227 5.67 -33.37 6.91
CA TYR A 227 4.36 -32.85 7.31
C TYR A 227 4.26 -32.77 8.84
N ASP A 228 4.22 -31.54 9.35
CA ASP A 228 3.95 -31.25 10.75
C ASP A 228 2.97 -30.07 10.84
N PRO A 229 1.66 -30.34 10.99
CA PRO A 229 0.64 -29.29 10.99
C PRO A 229 0.71 -28.33 12.19
N SER A 230 1.50 -28.66 13.22
CA SER A 230 1.77 -27.76 14.33
C SER A 230 2.91 -26.78 14.04
N PHE A 231 3.61 -26.96 12.93
CA PHE A 231 4.79 -26.19 12.61
C PHE A 231 4.86 -25.72 11.15
N VAL A 232 4.46 -26.50 10.16
CA VAL A 232 4.53 -26.08 8.74
C VAL A 232 3.62 -24.90 8.47
N ARG A 233 4.10 -23.96 7.64
CA ARG A 233 3.26 -22.88 7.16
C ARG A 233 2.12 -23.43 6.29
N SER A 234 0.94 -22.88 6.46
CA SER A 234 -0.19 -23.09 5.56
C SER A 234 -0.51 -21.82 4.78
N GLU A 235 -0.73 -21.94 3.47
CA GLU A 235 -1.24 -20.85 2.67
C GLU A 235 -2.65 -20.43 3.12
N ALA A 236 -3.42 -21.33 3.69
CA ALA A 236 -4.82 -21.12 4.05
C ALA A 236 -5.05 -20.41 5.39
N VAL A 237 -4.03 -20.26 6.25
CA VAL A 237 -4.17 -19.65 7.59
C VAL A 237 -3.65 -18.22 7.57
N HIS A 238 -4.57 -17.25 7.70
CA HIS A 238 -4.29 -15.84 7.51
C HIS A 238 -4.33 -15.09 8.83
N ALA A 239 -3.20 -14.53 9.27
CA ALA A 239 -3.09 -13.73 10.48
C ALA A 239 -2.42 -12.39 10.18
N SER A 240 -2.70 -11.37 10.99
CA SER A 240 -1.96 -10.11 10.95
C SER A 240 -0.47 -10.37 11.18
N GLN A 241 0.37 -9.93 10.26
CA GLN A 241 1.83 -9.99 10.39
C GLN A 241 2.41 -8.77 11.11
N ILE A 242 1.60 -7.73 11.29
CA ILE A 242 1.93 -6.59 12.16
C ILE A 242 1.78 -7.00 13.63
N GLY A 243 0.73 -7.75 13.95
CA GLY A 243 0.43 -8.24 15.29
C GLY A 243 -0.75 -7.54 15.94
N PHE A 244 -0.78 -7.55 17.29
CA PHE A 244 -1.87 -7.01 18.10
C PHE A 244 -1.33 -6.37 19.38
N ARG A 245 -2.05 -5.39 19.93
CA ARG A 245 -1.85 -4.99 21.31
C ARG A 245 -2.54 -6.00 22.25
N SER A 246 -1.97 -6.21 23.43
CA SER A 246 -2.55 -7.13 24.43
C SER A 246 -3.98 -6.75 24.82
N ASP A 247 -4.29 -5.44 24.83
CA ASP A 247 -5.60 -4.89 25.17
C ASP A 247 -6.51 -4.67 23.96
N ASP A 248 -6.14 -5.13 22.75
CA ASP A 248 -7.05 -5.11 21.60
C ASP A 248 -8.28 -5.96 21.92
N PRO A 249 -9.49 -5.36 21.87
CA PRO A 249 -10.71 -6.07 22.24
C PRO A 249 -11.18 -7.06 21.18
N GLU A 250 -10.51 -7.13 20.05
CA GLU A 250 -10.75 -8.06 18.97
C GLU A 250 -9.43 -8.48 18.31
N LYS A 251 -9.16 -9.80 18.34
CA LYS A 251 -8.00 -10.43 17.72
C LYS A 251 -8.49 -11.63 16.93
N ASN A 252 -8.48 -11.49 15.62
CA ASN A 252 -8.95 -12.51 14.68
C ASN A 252 -7.86 -12.91 13.69
N ALA A 253 -7.92 -14.17 13.28
CA ALA A 253 -7.30 -14.69 12.07
C ALA A 253 -8.36 -15.43 11.25
N PHE A 254 -8.00 -15.86 10.06
CA PHE A 254 -8.95 -16.51 9.16
C PHE A 254 -8.35 -17.78 8.57
N LEU A 255 -9.24 -18.72 8.23
CA LEU A 255 -8.93 -19.90 7.45
C LEU A 255 -9.78 -19.86 6.17
N SER A 256 -9.12 -19.85 5.02
CA SER A 256 -9.76 -19.80 3.71
C SER A 256 -8.75 -20.23 2.64
N SER A 257 -9.21 -20.84 1.55
CA SER A 257 -8.36 -21.09 0.39
C SER A 257 -9.17 -21.17 -0.90
N TRP A 258 -8.77 -20.38 -1.90
CA TRP A 258 -9.21 -20.49 -3.28
C TRP A 258 -8.06 -21.05 -4.13
N MET A 259 -8.28 -22.19 -4.76
CA MET A 259 -7.25 -22.96 -5.48
C MET A 259 -7.25 -22.70 -6.99
N GLY A 260 -7.63 -21.51 -7.41
CA GLY A 260 -7.73 -21.19 -8.83
C GLY A 260 -8.78 -22.04 -9.55
N ASN A 261 -8.38 -22.79 -10.57
CA ASN A 261 -9.29 -23.68 -11.31
C ASN A 261 -9.86 -24.84 -10.46
N GLY A 262 -9.38 -25.03 -9.24
CA GLY A 262 -9.95 -25.95 -8.24
C GLY A 262 -11.08 -25.34 -7.41
N GLY A 263 -11.30 -24.02 -7.52
CA GLY A 263 -12.30 -23.29 -6.73
C GLY A 263 -11.98 -23.20 -5.24
N GLY A 264 -12.95 -22.78 -4.43
CA GLY A 264 -12.80 -22.65 -2.97
C GLY A 264 -12.78 -24.01 -2.27
N TYR A 265 -11.76 -24.23 -1.41
CA TYR A 265 -11.69 -25.45 -0.59
C TYR A 265 -12.75 -25.42 0.51
N LYS A 266 -13.44 -26.57 0.71
CA LYS A 266 -14.45 -26.72 1.76
C LYS A 266 -13.83 -27.39 2.98
N TYR A 267 -13.66 -26.62 4.05
CA TYR A 267 -13.15 -27.13 5.32
C TYR A 267 -14.23 -27.86 6.13
N PRO A 268 -13.83 -28.87 6.95
CA PRO A 268 -14.73 -29.49 7.91
C PRO A 268 -15.27 -28.48 8.94
N GLU A 269 -16.47 -28.71 9.43
CA GLU A 269 -17.01 -27.98 10.58
C GLU A 269 -16.31 -28.39 11.89
N ASN A 270 -16.29 -27.48 12.87
CA ASN A 270 -15.75 -27.73 14.22
C ASN A 270 -14.22 -27.95 14.30
N LEU A 271 -13.47 -27.43 13.35
CA LEU A 271 -12.00 -27.41 13.44
C LEU A 271 -11.54 -26.68 14.70
N GLU A 272 -10.49 -27.17 15.31
CA GLU A 272 -9.81 -26.48 16.41
C GLU A 272 -8.56 -25.75 15.89
N PHE A 273 -8.24 -24.66 16.54
CA PHE A 273 -6.98 -23.95 16.32
C PHE A 273 -6.26 -23.72 17.64
N SER A 274 -4.97 -23.50 17.54
CA SER A 274 -4.11 -23.23 18.68
C SER A 274 -3.20 -22.05 18.42
N ILE A 275 -2.89 -21.29 19.45
CA ILE A 275 -1.78 -20.33 19.45
C ILE A 275 -0.56 -21.03 20.02
N ILE A 276 0.50 -21.06 19.26
CA ILE A 276 1.77 -21.69 19.60
C ILE A 276 2.82 -20.60 19.80
N ASP A 277 3.54 -20.67 20.91
CA ASP A 277 4.69 -19.80 21.18
C ASP A 277 5.82 -20.13 20.20
N GLU A 278 6.35 -19.11 19.55
CA GLU A 278 7.34 -19.24 18.48
C GLU A 278 8.69 -19.74 18.97
N LYS A 279 9.02 -19.46 20.22
CA LYS A 279 10.31 -19.81 20.82
C LYS A 279 10.28 -21.19 21.50
N THR A 280 9.21 -21.50 22.25
CA THR A 280 9.12 -22.75 23.04
C THR A 280 8.41 -23.86 22.30
N ASN A 281 7.68 -23.53 21.22
CA ASN A 281 6.82 -24.47 20.48
C ASN A 281 5.65 -25.02 21.34
N GLU A 282 5.35 -24.37 22.45
CA GLU A 282 4.28 -24.78 23.36
C GLU A 282 2.96 -24.13 23.00
N LYS A 283 1.90 -24.89 23.16
CA LYS A 283 0.52 -24.44 23.00
C LYS A 283 0.13 -23.51 24.14
N GLN A 284 -0.23 -22.29 23.84
CA GLN A 284 -0.61 -21.25 24.81
C GLN A 284 -2.13 -21.02 24.88
N PHE A 285 -2.86 -21.29 23.80
CA PHE A 285 -4.30 -21.07 23.71
C PHE A 285 -4.92 -22.05 22.73
N SER A 286 -6.22 -22.35 22.92
CA SER A 286 -7.04 -23.14 21.99
C SER A 286 -8.39 -22.48 21.79
N GLY A 287 -8.87 -22.50 20.57
CA GLY A 287 -10.18 -21.99 20.19
C GLY A 287 -10.84 -22.86 19.11
N LYS A 288 -12.11 -22.59 18.86
CA LYS A 288 -12.87 -23.23 17.79
C LYS A 288 -12.99 -22.30 16.60
N ALA A 289 -12.80 -22.86 15.43
CA ALA A 289 -13.02 -22.18 14.16
C ALA A 289 -14.53 -22.02 13.91
N VAL A 290 -14.96 -20.80 13.54
CA VAL A 290 -16.37 -20.46 13.35
C VAL A 290 -16.59 -19.94 11.93
N MET A 291 -17.59 -20.47 11.22
CA MET A 291 -17.96 -19.98 9.90
C MET A 291 -18.28 -18.49 9.96
N GLN A 292 -17.52 -17.69 9.22
CA GLN A 292 -17.69 -16.26 9.09
C GLN A 292 -18.51 -15.92 7.85
N TRP A 293 -18.18 -16.50 6.70
CA TRP A 293 -18.83 -16.22 5.43
C TRP A 293 -18.79 -17.43 4.50
N ARG A 294 -19.91 -17.69 3.82
CA ARG A 294 -20.01 -18.79 2.83
C ARG A 294 -19.63 -18.27 1.43
N LYS A 295 -18.96 -19.12 0.65
CA LYS A 295 -18.52 -18.80 -0.72
C LYS A 295 -19.65 -18.42 -1.69
N ASP A 296 -20.87 -18.86 -1.40
CA ASP A 296 -22.05 -18.63 -2.25
C ASP A 296 -22.86 -17.40 -1.79
N ASP A 297 -22.52 -16.80 -0.65
CA ASP A 297 -23.22 -15.65 -0.11
C ASP A 297 -22.61 -14.33 -0.64
N PRO A 298 -23.40 -13.41 -1.20
CA PRO A 298 -22.91 -12.10 -1.61
C PRO A 298 -22.60 -11.22 -0.41
N GLU A 299 -21.47 -10.48 -0.46
CA GLU A 299 -21.12 -9.53 0.58
C GLU A 299 -21.92 -8.22 0.47
N GLY A 300 -22.05 -7.51 1.59
CA GLY A 300 -22.81 -6.25 1.63
C GLY A 300 -22.03 -5.00 1.19
N ILE A 301 -20.81 -5.17 0.69
CA ILE A 301 -19.89 -4.12 0.25
C ILE A 301 -19.56 -4.28 -1.24
N GLY A 302 -18.87 -3.31 -1.83
CA GLY A 302 -18.47 -3.33 -3.23
C GLY A 302 -19.67 -3.45 -4.17
N THR A 303 -19.50 -4.21 -5.24
CA THR A 303 -20.59 -4.52 -6.20
C THR A 303 -21.56 -5.58 -5.70
N LYS A 304 -21.46 -5.95 -4.41
CA LYS A 304 -22.35 -6.92 -3.72
C LYS A 304 -22.29 -8.33 -4.34
N VAL A 305 -21.12 -8.76 -4.73
CA VAL A 305 -20.80 -10.14 -5.11
C VAL A 305 -20.07 -10.83 -3.94
N ASN A 306 -19.80 -12.13 -4.06
CA ASN A 306 -18.84 -12.76 -3.17
C ASN A 306 -17.42 -12.39 -3.62
N HIS A 307 -16.66 -11.71 -2.77
CA HIS A 307 -15.33 -11.20 -3.08
C HIS A 307 -14.21 -12.22 -2.85
N THR A 308 -14.50 -13.40 -2.28
CA THR A 308 -13.52 -14.41 -1.89
C THR A 308 -13.58 -15.70 -2.70
N GLN A 309 -14.74 -16.03 -3.26
CA GLN A 309 -15.04 -17.32 -3.92
C GLN A 309 -14.66 -18.57 -3.10
N ALA A 310 -14.48 -18.41 -1.80
CA ALA A 310 -14.15 -19.45 -0.84
C ALA A 310 -14.89 -19.21 0.47
N ASP A 311 -15.12 -20.28 1.23
CA ASP A 311 -15.60 -20.15 2.60
C ASP A 311 -14.52 -19.46 3.45
N VAL A 312 -14.93 -18.49 4.28
CA VAL A 312 -14.06 -17.80 5.23
C VAL A 312 -14.46 -18.18 6.65
N ILE A 313 -13.54 -18.75 7.38
CA ILE A 313 -13.72 -19.24 8.74
C ILE A 313 -12.90 -18.36 9.67
N ARG A 314 -13.52 -17.84 10.73
CA ARG A 314 -12.88 -16.99 11.74
C ARG A 314 -12.26 -17.80 12.85
N LEU A 315 -11.06 -17.42 13.23
CA LEU A 315 -10.26 -17.92 14.35
C LEU A 315 -10.16 -16.81 15.37
N ASP A 316 -11.08 -16.76 16.32
CA ASP A 316 -11.17 -15.71 17.34
C ASP A 316 -10.35 -16.08 18.58
N PHE A 317 -9.34 -15.26 18.87
CA PHE A 317 -8.49 -15.38 20.07
C PHE A 317 -8.45 -14.07 20.88
N SER A 318 -9.52 -13.29 20.82
CA SER A 318 -9.61 -11.97 21.50
C SER A 318 -9.32 -12.07 23.01
N ASN A 319 -9.58 -13.22 23.62
CA ASN A 319 -9.33 -13.44 25.04
C ASN A 319 -7.86 -13.79 25.36
N PHE A 320 -7.01 -13.99 24.37
CA PHE A 320 -5.59 -14.27 24.57
C PHE A 320 -4.79 -12.96 24.56
N ASN A 321 -4.20 -12.60 25.70
CA ASN A 321 -3.59 -11.29 25.94
C ASN A 321 -2.11 -11.35 26.35
N THR A 322 -1.53 -12.56 26.46
CA THR A 322 -0.14 -12.75 26.89
C THR A 322 0.82 -12.15 25.85
N PRO A 323 1.73 -11.25 26.23
CA PRO A 323 2.75 -10.75 25.31
C PRO A 323 3.72 -11.85 24.87
N GLY A 324 4.09 -11.83 23.58
CA GLY A 324 5.02 -12.79 23.00
C GLY A 324 5.01 -12.78 21.48
N LYS A 325 5.79 -13.69 20.87
CA LYS A 325 5.75 -13.97 19.42
C LYS A 325 5.08 -15.32 19.22
N TYR A 326 4.06 -15.36 18.38
CA TYR A 326 3.16 -16.50 18.22
C TYR A 326 2.86 -16.80 16.76
N ARG A 327 2.35 -18.01 16.53
CA ARG A 327 1.67 -18.42 15.30
C ARG A 327 0.34 -19.07 15.64
N ILE A 328 -0.61 -19.00 14.73
CA ILE A 328 -1.88 -19.73 14.80
C ILE A 328 -1.75 -20.97 13.95
N CYS A 329 -2.00 -22.14 14.55
CA CYS A 329 -2.01 -23.40 13.84
C CYS A 329 -3.41 -24.00 13.88
N VAL A 330 -3.93 -24.42 12.74
CA VAL A 330 -5.22 -25.11 12.61
C VAL A 330 -4.96 -26.61 12.51
N GLU A 331 -5.72 -27.38 13.27
CA GLU A 331 -5.54 -28.83 13.37
C GLU A 331 -5.54 -29.52 12.00
N GLY A 332 -4.48 -30.27 11.72
CA GLY A 332 -4.29 -31.01 10.46
C GLY A 332 -3.98 -30.14 9.24
N ILE A 333 -3.98 -28.80 9.33
CA ILE A 333 -3.82 -27.91 8.18
C ILE A 333 -2.44 -27.27 8.16
N GLY A 334 -2.04 -26.64 9.26
CA GLY A 334 -0.78 -25.92 9.35
C GLY A 334 -0.94 -24.56 10.01
N CYS A 335 0.07 -23.70 9.92
CA CYS A 335 0.19 -22.49 10.69
C CYS A 335 0.27 -21.21 9.83
N SER A 336 -0.12 -20.08 10.44
CA SER A 336 0.04 -18.74 9.87
C SER A 336 1.50 -18.29 9.84
N TYR A 337 1.77 -17.16 9.21
CA TYR A 337 2.94 -16.35 9.52
C TYR A 337 2.95 -15.99 11.02
N PRO A 338 4.14 -15.79 11.62
CA PRO A 338 4.24 -15.39 13.02
C PRO A 338 3.81 -13.93 13.20
N PHE A 339 3.33 -13.63 14.40
CA PHE A 339 2.93 -12.30 14.80
C PHE A 339 3.28 -12.03 16.26
N TYR A 340 3.29 -10.75 16.64
CA TYR A 340 3.51 -10.32 18.02
C TYR A 340 2.21 -9.97 18.70
N ILE A 341 2.11 -10.29 20.01
CA ILE A 341 1.21 -9.62 20.94
C ILE A 341 2.09 -8.80 21.87
N ASP A 342 1.84 -7.51 21.97
CA ASP A 342 2.68 -6.57 22.71
C ASP A 342 1.81 -5.50 23.39
N SER A 343 2.28 -4.91 24.45
CA SER A 343 1.51 -3.89 25.17
C SER A 343 1.56 -2.50 24.52
N THR A 344 2.60 -2.20 23.73
CA THR A 344 2.85 -0.83 23.26
C THR A 344 3.44 -0.74 21.84
N ASN A 345 4.26 -1.68 21.41
CA ASN A 345 5.13 -1.50 20.24
C ASN A 345 4.50 -1.89 18.91
N THR A 346 3.54 -2.82 18.89
CA THR A 346 2.97 -3.37 17.66
C THR A 346 2.50 -2.27 16.70
N TRP A 347 1.52 -1.48 17.12
CA TRP A 347 0.97 -0.42 16.28
C TRP A 347 1.92 0.79 16.15
N LEU A 348 2.75 1.06 17.15
CA LEU A 348 3.76 2.11 17.09
C LEU A 348 4.81 1.82 16.01
N LYS A 349 5.23 0.56 15.87
CA LYS A 349 6.16 0.16 14.79
C LYS A 349 5.51 0.38 13.42
N ALA A 350 4.27 -0.05 13.24
CA ALA A 350 3.54 0.15 11.99
C ALA A 350 3.37 1.65 11.67
N PHE A 351 3.04 2.46 12.69
CA PHE A 351 2.96 3.92 12.56
C PHE A 351 4.30 4.53 12.09
N LYS A 352 5.40 4.20 12.76
CA LYS A 352 6.73 4.74 12.41
C LYS A 352 7.16 4.35 11.01
N VAL A 353 6.90 3.10 10.60
CA VAL A 353 7.22 2.65 9.24
C VAL A 353 6.37 3.39 8.20
N SER A 354 5.06 3.57 8.43
CA SER A 354 4.19 4.34 7.53
C SER A 354 4.58 5.82 7.46
N MET A 355 4.99 6.43 8.58
CA MET A 355 5.53 7.80 8.59
C MET A 355 6.86 7.89 7.81
N LYS A 356 7.68 6.86 7.85
CA LYS A 356 8.92 6.80 7.04
C LYS A 356 8.58 6.75 5.54
N GLY A 357 7.53 6.03 5.15
CA GLY A 357 7.02 6.05 3.77
C GLY A 357 6.63 7.45 3.31
N HIS A 358 5.94 8.20 4.18
CA HIS A 358 5.59 9.59 3.90
C HIS A 358 6.82 10.51 3.81
N PHE A 359 7.76 10.39 4.74
CA PHE A 359 9.04 11.12 4.71
C PHE A 359 9.81 10.89 3.40
N ASN A 360 9.82 9.66 2.89
CA ASN A 360 10.49 9.31 1.64
C ASN A 360 9.86 9.97 0.40
N GLN A 361 8.68 10.59 0.55
CA GLN A 361 8.03 11.36 -0.51
C GLN A 361 8.34 12.87 -0.47
N ARG A 362 9.14 13.35 0.50
CA ARG A 362 9.52 14.77 0.55
C ARG A 362 10.29 15.18 -0.69
N SER A 363 9.85 16.23 -1.38
CA SER A 363 10.53 16.90 -2.48
C SER A 363 11.42 18.04 -1.95
N GLY A 364 12.40 18.49 -2.73
CA GLY A 364 13.20 19.69 -2.41
C GLY A 364 14.34 19.47 -1.40
N ILE A 365 14.50 18.26 -0.87
CA ILE A 365 15.62 17.86 0.00
C ILE A 365 16.27 16.57 -0.49
N PRO A 366 17.55 16.33 -0.18
CA PRO A 366 18.14 15.01 -0.38
C PRO A 366 17.60 14.02 0.64
N LEU A 367 17.41 12.77 0.23
CA LEU A 367 17.09 11.66 1.12
C LEU A 367 18.33 10.80 1.30
N LEU A 368 18.81 10.69 2.53
CA LEU A 368 20.12 10.09 2.84
C LEU A 368 20.12 9.46 4.24
N PRO A 369 21.02 8.50 4.52
CA PRO A 369 21.30 8.08 5.89
C PRO A 369 21.75 9.28 6.77
N PRO A 370 21.39 9.33 8.08
CA PRO A 370 20.78 8.24 8.84
C PRO A 370 19.24 8.22 8.79
N TYR A 371 18.61 9.12 8.04
CA TYR A 371 17.15 9.31 8.08
C TYR A 371 16.40 8.25 7.28
N THR A 372 17.01 7.73 6.22
CA THR A 372 16.43 6.67 5.37
C THR A 372 17.55 5.90 4.68
N ASP A 373 17.27 4.61 4.36
CA ASP A 373 18.16 3.78 3.52
C ASP A 373 17.94 4.03 2.03
N PHE A 374 16.83 4.68 1.65
CA PHE A 374 16.57 5.12 0.28
C PHE A 374 17.40 6.36 -0.04
N VAL A 375 18.29 6.24 -1.01
CA VAL A 375 19.21 7.31 -1.37
C VAL A 375 18.72 8.05 -2.61
N ARG A 376 18.48 9.36 -2.46
CA ARG A 376 18.03 10.23 -3.54
C ARG A 376 18.66 11.61 -3.40
N PRO A 377 19.26 12.18 -4.49
CA PRO A 377 19.62 13.60 -4.53
C PRO A 377 18.40 14.51 -4.33
N ARG A 378 18.63 15.78 -4.05
CA ARG A 378 17.57 16.80 -4.01
C ARG A 378 16.89 16.89 -5.36
N SER A 379 15.54 16.88 -5.38
CA SER A 379 14.72 16.98 -6.59
C SER A 379 13.95 18.30 -6.62
N PHE A 380 13.68 18.83 -7.81
CA PHE A 380 12.81 19.98 -8.06
C PHE A 380 13.15 21.21 -7.22
N HIS A 381 14.41 21.55 -7.07
CA HIS A 381 14.83 22.72 -6.30
C HIS A 381 15.46 23.79 -7.19
N PRO A 382 15.16 25.09 -7.01
CA PRO A 382 15.66 26.19 -7.85
C PRO A 382 17.19 26.32 -7.85
N GLU A 383 17.86 25.99 -6.74
CA GLU A 383 19.34 26.00 -6.67
C GLU A 383 20.00 24.96 -7.57
N ASP A 384 19.25 23.92 -8.01
CA ASP A 384 19.70 22.92 -8.97
C ASP A 384 19.33 23.32 -10.41
N GLY A 385 18.85 24.56 -10.59
CA GLY A 385 18.51 25.11 -11.90
C GLY A 385 17.08 24.86 -12.38
N VAL A 386 16.24 24.23 -11.55
CA VAL A 386 14.83 24.01 -11.87
C VAL A 386 14.09 25.34 -11.92
N LYS A 387 13.36 25.60 -13.00
CA LYS A 387 12.53 26.79 -13.19
C LYS A 387 11.07 26.39 -13.10
N VAL A 388 10.34 26.99 -12.19
CA VAL A 388 8.89 26.80 -12.08
C VAL A 388 8.20 28.02 -12.68
N TYR A 389 7.48 27.80 -13.78
CA TYR A 389 6.73 28.85 -14.49
C TYR A 389 5.34 28.99 -13.89
N GLN A 390 4.84 30.21 -13.84
CA GLN A 390 3.45 30.45 -13.49
C GLN A 390 2.52 29.98 -14.63
N SER A 391 1.45 29.28 -14.30
CA SER A 391 0.31 29.06 -15.18
C SER A 391 -0.86 29.94 -14.77
N SER A 392 -1.66 30.40 -15.77
CA SER A 392 -2.96 31.03 -15.52
C SER A 392 -4.07 30.01 -15.26
N CYS A 393 -3.82 28.70 -15.45
CA CYS A 393 -4.74 27.62 -15.09
C CYS A 393 -4.70 27.36 -13.60
N SER A 394 -5.86 27.31 -12.94
CA SER A 394 -5.99 26.85 -11.56
C SER A 394 -6.15 25.34 -11.48
N LEU A 395 -5.79 24.75 -10.33
CA LEU A 395 -6.01 23.32 -10.10
C LEU A 395 -7.52 22.98 -10.11
N LEU A 396 -8.38 23.90 -9.69
CA LEU A 396 -9.84 23.79 -9.81
C LEU A 396 -10.29 23.45 -11.25
N ASN A 397 -9.63 24.02 -12.25
CA ASN A 397 -9.99 23.88 -13.66
C ASN A 397 -9.10 22.89 -14.44
N SER A 398 -8.02 22.38 -13.86
CA SER A 398 -7.15 21.37 -14.45
C SER A 398 -7.76 19.96 -14.34
N GLY A 399 -7.47 19.09 -15.31
CA GLY A 399 -7.77 17.65 -15.25
C GLY A 399 -7.15 16.93 -14.07
N ASN A 400 -5.98 17.40 -13.62
CA ASN A 400 -5.32 16.92 -12.39
C ASN A 400 -6.01 17.37 -11.08
N GLY A 401 -6.94 18.32 -11.19
CA GLY A 401 -7.75 18.83 -10.08
C GLY A 401 -9.20 18.39 -10.17
N LEU A 402 -10.12 19.36 -10.22
CA LEU A 402 -11.55 19.09 -10.29
C LEU A 402 -12.11 19.15 -11.73
N ASN A 403 -11.32 19.61 -12.67
CA ASN A 403 -11.75 19.87 -14.06
C ASN A 403 -13.15 20.54 -14.08
N ALA A 404 -13.30 21.63 -13.30
CA ALA A 404 -14.59 22.19 -12.95
C ALA A 404 -15.47 22.55 -14.14
N LEU A 405 -14.85 22.95 -15.27
CA LEU A 405 -15.55 23.28 -16.51
C LEU A 405 -15.70 22.09 -17.47
N GLY A 406 -15.06 20.93 -17.18
CA GLY A 406 -15.06 19.77 -18.05
C GLY A 406 -14.36 20.03 -19.40
N THR A 407 -13.45 21.00 -19.45
CA THR A 407 -12.79 21.45 -20.69
C THR A 407 -11.38 20.89 -20.87
N ASP A 408 -10.76 20.40 -19.80
CA ASP A 408 -9.48 19.73 -19.87
C ASP A 408 -9.67 18.29 -20.34
N LYS A 409 -9.12 17.97 -21.51
CA LYS A 409 -9.26 16.64 -22.14
C LYS A 409 -8.11 15.70 -21.81
N ASP A 410 -6.99 16.25 -21.45
CA ASP A 410 -5.85 15.56 -20.86
C ASP A 410 -5.53 16.22 -19.51
N ASN A 411 -4.74 15.57 -18.69
CA ASN A 411 -4.46 16.06 -17.34
C ASN A 411 -3.61 17.34 -17.31
N PHE A 412 -2.92 17.67 -18.40
CA PHE A 412 -1.92 18.74 -18.46
C PHE A 412 -2.29 19.89 -19.43
N GLY A 413 -3.28 19.68 -20.30
CA GLY A 413 -3.59 20.57 -21.39
C GLY A 413 -3.83 22.02 -20.98
N ASN A 414 -4.72 22.25 -20.01
CA ASN A 414 -5.02 23.60 -19.54
C ASN A 414 -3.87 24.21 -18.74
N LEU A 415 -3.13 23.39 -17.96
CA LEU A 415 -1.95 23.85 -17.20
C LEU A 415 -0.87 24.38 -18.16
N VAL A 416 -0.55 23.62 -19.18
CA VAL A 416 0.45 23.96 -20.20
C VAL A 416 0.03 25.17 -21.05
N ALA A 417 -1.23 25.18 -21.51
CA ALA A 417 -1.77 26.29 -22.30
C ALA A 417 -1.78 27.63 -21.52
N GLY A 418 -1.87 27.56 -20.20
CA GLY A 418 -1.87 28.72 -19.32
C GLY A 418 -0.48 29.27 -18.97
N ARG A 419 0.61 28.72 -19.52
CA ARG A 419 1.99 29.15 -19.22
C ARG A 419 2.17 30.65 -19.42
N THR A 420 2.86 31.26 -18.47
CA THR A 420 3.39 32.62 -18.57
C THR A 420 4.92 32.61 -18.50
N ASP A 421 5.57 33.77 -18.73
CA ASP A 421 7.02 33.91 -18.60
C ASP A 421 7.45 34.21 -17.14
N GLU A 422 6.50 34.37 -16.24
CA GLU A 422 6.78 34.63 -14.82
C GLU A 422 7.23 33.35 -14.11
N LEU A 423 8.24 33.48 -13.25
CA LEU A 423 8.75 32.39 -12.41
C LEU A 423 8.22 32.49 -10.99
N VAL A 424 8.08 31.36 -10.33
CA VAL A 424 7.70 31.23 -8.93
C VAL A 424 8.85 30.55 -8.17
N PRO A 425 9.87 31.30 -7.75
CA PRO A 425 11.09 30.74 -7.14
C PRO A 425 10.83 30.09 -5.77
N GLU A 426 9.70 30.37 -5.11
CA GLU A 426 9.28 29.76 -3.84
C GLU A 426 8.65 28.39 -4.01
N ALA A 427 8.39 27.96 -5.25
CA ALA A 427 7.67 26.74 -5.58
C ALA A 427 8.60 25.50 -5.56
N TRP A 428 9.01 25.06 -4.37
CA TRP A 428 9.79 23.86 -4.13
C TRP A 428 9.41 23.21 -2.79
N GLY A 429 9.70 21.92 -2.60
CA GLY A 429 9.33 21.18 -1.38
C GLY A 429 7.96 20.51 -1.51
N GLY A 430 7.31 20.22 -0.38
CA GLY A 430 6.12 19.40 -0.31
C GLY A 430 6.41 17.91 -0.48
N THR A 431 5.37 17.12 -0.70
CA THR A 431 5.46 15.67 -0.89
C THR A 431 5.05 15.28 -2.30
N MET A 432 5.79 14.38 -2.92
CA MET A 432 5.50 13.86 -4.27
C MET A 432 4.56 12.66 -4.18
N ASP A 433 3.64 12.55 -5.11
CA ASP A 433 2.85 11.33 -5.29
C ASP A 433 3.64 10.26 -6.09
N ALA A 434 3.07 9.08 -6.25
CA ALA A 434 3.75 7.86 -6.68
C ALA A 434 4.51 7.99 -8.01
N GLY A 435 3.81 7.88 -9.11
CA GLY A 435 4.41 7.77 -10.45
C GLY A 435 4.51 9.09 -11.21
N ASP A 436 3.96 10.19 -10.72
CA ASP A 436 3.86 11.45 -11.45
C ASP A 436 4.55 12.64 -10.76
N TRP A 437 5.14 12.44 -9.59
CA TRP A 437 5.90 13.44 -8.80
C TRP A 437 5.18 14.77 -8.57
N ASP A 438 3.87 14.76 -8.66
CA ASP A 438 3.06 15.94 -8.42
C ASP A 438 3.12 16.40 -6.95
N ARG A 439 2.90 17.68 -6.71
CA ARG A 439 2.84 18.31 -5.38
C ARG A 439 1.56 19.14 -5.29
N ARG A 440 0.43 18.43 -5.40
CA ARG A 440 -0.91 19.06 -5.41
C ARG A 440 -1.41 19.30 -4.00
N ILE A 441 -2.19 20.36 -3.82
CA ILE A 441 -2.69 20.79 -2.50
C ILE A 441 -3.52 19.73 -1.77
N LYS A 442 -4.06 18.73 -2.47
CA LYS A 442 -4.78 17.59 -1.86
C LYS A 442 -3.92 16.81 -0.89
N HIS A 443 -2.61 16.77 -1.07
CA HIS A 443 -1.66 16.09 -0.17
C HIS A 443 -1.73 16.62 1.27
N LEU A 444 -2.23 17.84 1.47
CA LEU A 444 -2.49 18.41 2.80
C LEU A 444 -3.51 17.64 3.63
N ASN A 445 -4.27 16.71 3.03
CA ASN A 445 -5.10 15.79 3.79
C ASN A 445 -4.27 14.94 4.78
N SER A 446 -3.06 14.52 4.38
CA SER A 446 -2.13 13.80 5.27
C SER A 446 -1.67 14.69 6.43
N SER A 447 -1.21 15.91 6.13
CA SER A 447 -0.85 16.89 7.18
C SER A 447 -1.99 17.12 8.17
N ARG A 448 -3.23 17.22 7.68
CA ARG A 448 -4.42 17.38 8.52
C ARG A 448 -4.63 16.20 9.46
N LEU A 449 -4.45 14.97 8.99
CA LEU A 449 -4.60 13.76 9.80
C LEU A 449 -3.49 13.63 10.85
N TYR A 450 -2.26 14.01 10.53
CA TYR A 450 -1.15 14.03 11.50
C TYR A 450 -1.36 15.05 12.60
N LEU A 451 -1.82 16.24 12.24
CA LEU A 451 -2.20 17.27 13.21
C LEU A 451 -3.41 16.83 14.06
N GLU A 452 -4.35 16.05 13.51
CA GLU A 452 -5.45 15.46 14.29
C GLU A 452 -4.94 14.46 15.33
N LEU A 453 -4.00 13.58 14.99
CA LEU A 453 -3.36 12.68 15.96
C LEU A 453 -2.69 13.45 17.09
N MET A 454 -1.92 14.49 16.74
CA MET A 454 -1.26 15.35 17.72
C MET A 454 -2.26 16.05 18.63
N GLU A 455 -3.39 16.53 18.09
CA GLU A 455 -4.49 17.13 18.85
C GLU A 455 -5.14 16.15 19.82
N LEU A 456 -5.38 14.89 19.37
CA LEU A 456 -6.06 13.88 20.18
C LEU A 456 -5.21 13.33 21.31
N TYR A 457 -3.90 13.17 21.08
CA TYR A 457 -2.96 12.54 22.02
C TYR A 457 -1.63 13.30 22.10
N PRO A 458 -1.63 14.59 22.51
CA PRO A 458 -0.41 15.40 22.50
C PRO A 458 0.69 14.83 23.40
N ASP A 459 0.35 14.29 24.58
CA ASP A 459 1.32 13.68 25.50
C ASP A 459 1.98 12.42 24.95
N TYR A 460 1.29 11.69 24.09
CA TYR A 460 1.85 10.50 23.45
C TYR A 460 2.81 10.89 22.32
N PHE A 461 2.35 11.72 21.38
CA PHE A 461 3.12 12.01 20.17
C PHE A 461 4.25 13.01 20.35
N LYS A 462 4.24 13.85 21.39
CA LYS A 462 5.34 14.81 21.66
C LYS A 462 6.72 14.17 21.85
N ASN A 463 6.75 12.87 22.22
CA ASN A 463 7.99 12.15 22.50
C ASN A 463 8.30 11.08 21.44
N ILE A 464 7.53 11.00 20.38
CA ILE A 464 7.75 10.01 19.32
C ILE A 464 8.78 10.56 18.33
N CYS A 465 9.96 9.97 18.34
CA CYS A 465 10.98 10.24 17.33
C CYS A 465 10.68 9.44 16.04
N LEU A 466 10.59 10.16 14.90
CA LEU A 466 10.42 9.61 13.56
C LEU A 466 11.74 9.49 12.80
N ASN A 467 12.83 9.98 13.38
CA ASN A 467 14.16 10.04 12.77
C ASN A 467 14.10 10.81 11.43
N ILE A 468 13.73 12.07 11.48
CA ILE A 468 13.72 13.04 10.40
C ILE A 468 14.76 14.13 10.66
N PRO A 469 15.15 14.95 9.66
CA PRO A 469 16.15 16.01 9.84
C PRO A 469 15.81 17.00 10.96
N GLU A 470 14.53 17.18 11.25
CA GLU A 470 14.02 18.10 12.27
C GLU A 470 13.95 17.49 13.68
N SER A 471 14.26 16.20 13.88
CA SER A 471 14.09 15.50 15.18
C SER A 471 14.84 16.11 16.36
N ASP A 472 15.83 16.97 16.10
CA ASP A 472 16.60 17.65 17.14
C ASP A 472 16.08 19.07 17.46
N ASN A 473 15.00 19.52 16.80
CA ASN A 473 14.41 20.83 17.06
C ASN A 473 13.44 20.79 18.28
N ASP A 474 12.72 21.87 18.54
CA ASP A 474 11.82 22.00 19.68
C ASP A 474 10.34 21.71 19.38
N LEU A 475 10.05 21.14 18.17
CA LEU A 475 8.74 20.65 17.78
C LEU A 475 8.69 19.11 17.85
N PRO A 476 7.51 18.51 18.08
CA PRO A 476 7.34 17.09 17.86
C PRO A 476 7.49 16.73 16.37
N ASP A 477 8.22 15.66 16.05
CA ASP A 477 8.46 15.23 14.66
C ASP A 477 7.17 15.08 13.83
N LEU A 478 6.08 14.66 14.46
CA LEU A 478 4.78 14.53 13.79
C LEU A 478 4.23 15.89 13.32
N VAL A 479 4.53 16.95 14.06
CA VAL A 479 4.17 18.34 13.68
C VAL A 479 5.10 18.82 12.58
N ASP A 480 6.41 18.56 12.69
CA ASP A 480 7.37 18.90 11.63
C ASP A 480 7.01 18.27 10.30
N GLU A 481 6.66 16.97 10.29
CA GLU A 481 6.25 16.26 9.07
C GLU A 481 4.98 16.88 8.46
N ALA A 482 4.00 17.23 9.30
CA ALA A 482 2.79 17.90 8.83
C ALA A 482 3.06 19.31 8.27
N LEU A 483 3.94 20.08 8.93
CA LEU A 483 4.31 21.44 8.50
C LEU A 483 5.17 21.44 7.24
N TYR A 484 6.01 20.40 7.02
CA TYR A 484 6.80 20.27 5.79
C TYR A 484 5.90 20.26 4.54
N GLY A 485 4.83 19.44 4.57
CA GLY A 485 3.85 19.40 3.48
C GLY A 485 3.11 20.74 3.28
N LEU A 486 2.88 21.48 4.38
CA LEU A 486 2.10 22.74 4.36
C LEU A 486 2.92 23.96 3.92
N ASP A 487 4.22 23.98 4.21
CA ASP A 487 5.06 25.18 4.06
C ASP A 487 5.20 25.66 2.60
N ILE A 488 5.24 24.74 1.63
CA ILE A 488 5.31 25.11 0.22
C ILE A 488 4.16 26.04 -0.19
N TYR A 489 2.94 25.76 0.28
CA TYR A 489 1.75 26.56 -0.06
C TYR A 489 1.78 27.93 0.63
N ARG A 490 2.29 27.98 1.87
CA ARG A 490 2.50 29.25 2.59
C ARG A 490 3.52 30.13 1.87
N ARG A 491 4.62 29.57 1.40
CA ARG A 491 5.65 30.32 0.65
C ARG A 491 5.12 30.83 -0.69
N MET A 492 4.25 30.07 -1.35
CA MET A 492 3.60 30.47 -2.61
C MET A 492 2.33 31.31 -2.41
N GLN A 493 1.94 31.64 -1.16
CA GLN A 493 0.77 32.46 -0.90
C GLN A 493 0.95 33.86 -1.48
N LEU A 494 -0.02 34.32 -2.28
CA LEU A 494 0.03 35.63 -2.88
C LEU A 494 -0.09 36.78 -1.83
N PRO A 495 0.41 37.98 -2.13
CA PRO A 495 0.30 39.12 -1.23
C PRO A 495 -1.14 39.48 -0.82
N ASP A 496 -2.15 39.21 -1.63
CA ASP A 496 -3.56 39.41 -1.34
C ASP A 496 -4.20 38.22 -0.56
N GLY A 497 -3.54 37.07 -0.51
CA GLY A 497 -3.96 35.90 0.26
C GLY A 497 -4.23 34.64 -0.56
N GLY A 498 -4.34 34.73 -1.86
CA GLY A 498 -4.66 33.60 -2.73
C GLY A 498 -3.63 32.47 -2.62
N ILE A 499 -4.10 31.22 -2.63
CA ILE A 499 -3.26 30.03 -2.55
C ILE A 499 -3.23 29.33 -3.90
N ARG A 500 -2.01 29.06 -4.38
CA ARG A 500 -1.77 28.28 -5.59
C ARG A 500 -2.06 26.80 -5.33
N GLY A 501 -2.62 26.10 -6.32
CA GLY A 501 -3.03 24.69 -6.21
C GLY A 501 -1.90 23.67 -6.08
N GLY A 502 -0.65 24.12 -6.22
CA GLY A 502 0.55 23.28 -6.18
C GLY A 502 1.45 23.45 -7.39
N ILE A 503 2.34 22.47 -7.60
CA ILE A 503 3.28 22.42 -8.72
C ILE A 503 3.20 21.08 -9.44
N GLU A 504 3.46 21.13 -10.76
CA GLU A 504 3.33 19.99 -11.65
C GLU A 504 4.27 20.11 -12.86
N SER A 505 4.77 18.99 -13.37
CA SER A 505 5.45 18.93 -14.67
C SER A 505 4.45 19.02 -15.83
N SER A 506 4.93 19.29 -17.05
CA SER A 506 4.09 19.42 -18.24
C SER A 506 3.47 18.11 -18.72
N GLU A 507 3.96 16.98 -18.22
CA GLU A 507 3.54 15.61 -18.55
C GLU A 507 3.96 14.66 -17.42
N HIS A 508 3.55 13.40 -17.48
CA HIS A 508 4.08 12.33 -16.63
C HIS A 508 5.59 12.15 -16.84
N PRO A 509 6.31 11.60 -15.85
CA PRO A 509 7.75 11.36 -15.95
C PRO A 509 8.14 10.60 -17.20
N ALA A 510 9.27 10.98 -17.79
CA ALA A 510 9.83 10.24 -18.91
C ALA A 510 10.33 8.87 -18.47
N GLU A 511 10.08 7.85 -19.31
CA GLU A 511 10.63 6.51 -19.13
C GLU A 511 12.13 6.56 -18.84
N GLY A 512 12.58 5.84 -17.81
CA GLY A 512 13.98 5.78 -17.41
C GLY A 512 14.48 6.96 -16.55
N SER A 513 13.67 8.00 -16.31
CA SER A 513 14.05 9.18 -15.52
C SER A 513 13.73 9.02 -14.05
N ALA A 514 14.64 9.46 -13.18
CA ALA A 514 14.36 9.66 -11.77
C ALA A 514 14.02 11.13 -11.48
N SER A 515 13.38 11.41 -10.34
CA SER A 515 12.79 12.72 -10.01
C SER A 515 13.77 13.90 -10.04
N TRP A 516 15.03 13.67 -9.73
CA TRP A 516 16.10 14.69 -9.84
C TRP A 516 16.66 14.85 -11.27
N GLN A 517 16.17 14.04 -12.19
CA GLN A 517 16.57 14.05 -13.60
C GLN A 517 15.49 14.63 -14.51
N GLU A 518 14.39 15.11 -13.91
CA GLU A 518 13.31 15.73 -14.67
C GLU A 518 13.81 16.92 -15.49
N VAL A 519 13.45 16.93 -16.76
CA VAL A 519 13.82 17.98 -17.74
C VAL A 519 12.61 18.66 -18.37
N LEU A 520 11.40 18.19 -18.08
CA LEU A 520 10.16 18.82 -18.52
C LEU A 520 9.95 20.17 -17.84
N SER A 521 9.22 21.04 -18.48
CA SER A 521 8.81 22.32 -17.89
C SER A 521 7.93 22.07 -16.66
N VAL A 522 8.21 22.80 -15.58
CA VAL A 522 7.48 22.72 -14.31
C VAL A 522 6.64 23.97 -14.11
N TYR A 523 5.42 23.81 -13.62
CA TYR A 523 4.43 24.87 -13.49
C TYR A 523 3.89 24.97 -12.06
N ALA A 524 3.66 26.20 -11.61
CA ALA A 524 2.82 26.49 -10.46
C ALA A 524 1.41 26.87 -10.94
N TYR A 525 0.39 26.21 -10.42
CA TYR A 525 -1.01 26.54 -10.70
C TYR A 525 -1.36 27.97 -10.27
N ALA A 526 -2.31 28.60 -10.95
CA ALA A 526 -2.91 29.83 -10.46
C ALA A 526 -3.64 29.64 -9.13
N PRO A 527 -3.78 30.67 -8.30
CA PRO A 527 -4.59 30.58 -7.10
C PRO A 527 -6.07 30.37 -7.44
N ASP A 528 -6.76 29.61 -6.59
CA ASP A 528 -8.20 29.41 -6.66
C ASP A 528 -8.83 29.26 -5.26
N HIS A 529 -10.14 29.44 -5.18
CA HIS A 529 -10.85 29.40 -3.90
C HIS A 529 -10.91 28.00 -3.30
N TRP A 530 -10.94 26.91 -4.11
CA TRP A 530 -10.89 25.54 -3.60
C TRP A 530 -9.57 25.24 -2.92
N SER A 531 -8.45 25.55 -3.60
CA SER A 531 -7.11 25.42 -3.03
C SER A 531 -6.93 26.26 -1.76
N SER A 532 -7.47 27.48 -1.78
CA SER A 532 -7.42 28.39 -0.63
C SER A 532 -8.24 27.88 0.56
N TYR A 533 -9.39 27.22 0.36
CA TYR A 533 -10.15 26.56 1.42
C TYR A 533 -9.41 25.37 2.03
N ILE A 534 -8.82 24.51 1.21
CA ILE A 534 -8.02 23.37 1.70
C ILE A 534 -6.89 23.90 2.60
N TYR A 535 -6.12 24.86 2.10
CA TYR A 535 -5.02 25.45 2.85
C TYR A 535 -5.48 26.12 4.13
N ALA A 536 -6.51 26.99 4.05
CA ALA A 536 -7.02 27.72 5.22
C ALA A 536 -7.43 26.77 6.34
N GLY A 537 -8.11 25.65 6.00
CA GLY A 537 -8.50 24.64 6.98
C GLY A 537 -7.31 23.95 7.63
N VAL A 538 -6.30 23.51 6.86
CA VAL A 538 -5.14 22.82 7.41
C VAL A 538 -4.21 23.77 8.17
N ALA A 539 -3.99 24.98 7.68
CA ALA A 539 -3.18 25.98 8.36
C ALA A 539 -3.83 26.44 9.68
N ALA A 540 -5.16 26.58 9.71
CA ALA A 540 -5.89 26.85 10.95
C ALA A 540 -5.74 25.71 11.97
N ARG A 541 -5.79 24.45 11.53
CA ARG A 541 -5.51 23.30 12.40
C ARG A 541 -4.07 23.30 12.89
N ALA A 542 -3.09 23.59 12.04
CA ALA A 542 -1.69 23.73 12.44
C ALA A 542 -1.52 24.80 13.54
N ALA A 543 -2.11 25.98 13.35
CA ALA A 543 -2.11 27.03 14.36
C ALA A 543 -2.76 26.57 15.69
N TYR A 544 -3.87 25.85 15.61
CA TYR A 544 -4.55 25.33 16.80
C TYR A 544 -3.70 24.30 17.54
N VAL A 545 -3.08 23.36 16.84
CA VAL A 545 -2.18 22.34 17.43
C VAL A 545 -0.95 23.00 18.03
N LEU A 546 -0.33 23.96 17.35
CA LEU A 546 0.81 24.70 17.86
C LEU A 546 0.47 25.47 19.16
N LYS A 547 -0.74 26.02 19.28
CA LYS A 547 -1.23 26.60 20.56
C LYS A 547 -1.34 25.54 21.67
N ILE A 548 -1.84 24.35 21.38
CA ILE A 548 -1.95 23.23 22.34
C ILE A 548 -0.58 22.85 22.90
N ILE A 549 0.44 22.80 22.04
CA ILE A 549 1.81 22.41 22.45
C ILE A 549 2.67 23.60 22.92
N GLY A 550 2.06 24.79 23.09
CA GLY A 550 2.73 25.97 23.66
C GLY A 550 3.59 26.78 22.69
N LYS A 551 3.46 26.59 21.37
CA LYS A 551 4.23 27.27 20.31
C LYS A 551 3.47 28.49 19.77
N THR A 552 3.19 29.45 20.63
CA THR A 552 2.26 30.56 20.35
C THR A 552 2.72 31.48 19.20
N GLU A 553 4.01 31.78 19.10
CA GLU A 553 4.53 32.65 18.04
C GLU A 553 4.43 31.99 16.66
N GLN A 554 4.79 30.70 16.59
CA GLN A 554 4.63 29.93 15.35
C GLN A 554 3.15 29.78 14.97
N ALA A 555 2.28 29.53 15.97
CA ALA A 555 0.85 29.45 15.77
C ALA A 555 0.27 30.71 15.12
N LYS A 556 0.74 31.89 15.53
CA LYS A 556 0.28 33.18 14.99
C LYS A 556 0.57 33.33 13.48
N ILE A 557 1.73 32.87 13.02
CA ILE A 557 2.11 32.89 11.60
C ILE A 557 1.10 32.08 10.76
N TRP A 558 0.75 30.87 11.22
CA TRP A 558 -0.19 30.00 10.52
C TRP A 558 -1.63 30.51 10.61
N GLU A 559 -2.03 31.08 11.75
CA GLU A 559 -3.35 31.70 11.92
C GLU A 559 -3.55 32.88 10.97
N GLU A 560 -2.60 33.80 10.91
CA GLU A 560 -2.66 34.97 10.03
C GLU A 560 -2.74 34.56 8.57
N SER A 561 -1.94 33.58 8.16
CA SER A 561 -1.93 33.01 6.82
C SER A 561 -3.25 32.31 6.47
N ALA A 562 -3.80 31.51 7.39
CA ALA A 562 -5.07 30.82 7.21
C ALA A 562 -6.25 31.79 7.03
N VAL A 563 -6.34 32.79 7.92
CA VAL A 563 -7.38 33.85 7.86
C VAL A 563 -7.29 34.63 6.57
N LYS A 564 -6.07 34.93 6.13
CA LYS A 564 -5.82 35.67 4.88
C LYS A 564 -6.27 34.86 3.66
N ALA A 565 -5.96 33.56 3.62
CA ALA A 565 -6.40 32.67 2.55
C ALA A 565 -7.93 32.56 2.47
N MET A 566 -8.60 32.40 3.62
CA MET A 566 -10.05 32.34 3.67
C MET A 566 -10.73 33.64 3.23
N LYS A 567 -10.22 34.80 3.68
CA LYS A 567 -10.72 36.11 3.26
C LYS A 567 -10.54 36.41 1.78
N TRP A 568 -9.53 35.85 1.15
CA TRP A 568 -9.37 35.89 -0.29
C TRP A 568 -10.36 34.94 -0.99
N ALA A 569 -10.57 33.75 -0.45
CA ALA A 569 -11.38 32.72 -1.09
C ALA A 569 -12.88 33.04 -1.14
N GLU A 570 -13.44 33.73 -0.13
CA GLU A 570 -14.88 34.02 -0.08
C GLU A 570 -15.36 34.93 -1.23
N PRO A 571 -14.73 36.08 -1.52
CA PRO A 571 -15.11 36.90 -2.68
C PRO A 571 -14.91 36.17 -4.02
N GLU A 572 -13.87 35.32 -4.14
CA GLU A 572 -13.64 34.52 -5.36
C GLU A 572 -14.74 33.45 -5.54
N TYR A 573 -15.16 32.81 -4.45
CA TYR A 573 -16.30 31.89 -4.47
C TYR A 573 -17.60 32.60 -4.86
N ASP A 574 -17.88 33.78 -4.28
CA ASP A 574 -19.06 34.56 -4.61
C ASP A 574 -19.08 35.00 -6.08
N ARG A 575 -17.90 35.37 -6.62
CA ARG A 575 -17.74 35.64 -8.05
C ARG A 575 -18.05 34.39 -8.88
N TRP A 576 -17.44 33.25 -8.55
CA TRP A 576 -17.59 31.98 -9.26
C TRP A 576 -19.04 31.50 -9.35
N ILE A 577 -19.82 31.56 -8.24
CA ILE A 577 -21.22 31.11 -8.24
C ILE A 577 -22.16 32.07 -9.02
N ASN A 578 -21.77 33.34 -9.18
CA ASN A 578 -22.51 34.36 -9.92
C ASN A 578 -22.09 34.49 -11.38
N GLU A 579 -21.04 33.78 -11.81
CA GLU A 579 -20.63 33.78 -13.22
C GLU A 579 -21.67 33.07 -14.11
N PRO A 580 -21.91 33.57 -15.34
CA PRO A 580 -22.80 32.91 -16.31
C PRO A 580 -22.41 31.45 -16.58
N GLY A 581 -21.11 31.13 -16.44
CA GLY A 581 -20.54 29.79 -16.60
C GLY A 581 -20.85 28.80 -15.48
N PHE A 582 -21.30 29.24 -14.31
CA PHE A 582 -21.50 28.40 -13.14
C PHE A 582 -22.48 27.25 -13.37
N SER A 583 -23.52 27.45 -14.21
CA SER A 583 -24.47 26.39 -14.59
C SER A 583 -23.78 25.20 -15.27
N LYS A 584 -22.65 25.41 -15.95
CA LYS A 584 -21.86 24.41 -16.68
C LYS A 584 -20.82 23.69 -15.78
N VAL A 585 -20.57 24.22 -14.57
CA VAL A 585 -19.61 23.59 -13.65
C VAL A 585 -20.12 22.21 -13.27
N VAL A 586 -19.22 21.21 -13.32
CA VAL A 586 -19.55 19.82 -13.02
C VAL A 586 -20.04 19.67 -11.57
N PRO A 587 -21.07 18.84 -11.31
CA PRO A 587 -21.66 18.73 -9.96
C PRO A 587 -20.67 18.28 -8.89
N SER A 588 -19.74 17.39 -9.23
CA SER A 588 -18.70 16.90 -8.32
C SER A 588 -17.79 18.03 -7.84
N ALA A 589 -17.39 18.95 -8.71
CA ALA A 589 -16.56 20.10 -8.35
C ALA A 589 -17.30 21.03 -7.37
N LYS A 590 -18.60 21.31 -7.60
CA LYS A 590 -19.43 22.11 -6.67
C LYS A 590 -19.48 21.48 -5.27
N ILE A 591 -19.61 20.14 -5.22
CA ILE A 591 -19.66 19.41 -3.95
C ILE A 591 -18.28 19.48 -3.25
N GLN A 592 -17.18 19.23 -3.96
CA GLN A 592 -15.82 19.26 -3.38
C GLN A 592 -15.45 20.66 -2.84
N VAL A 593 -15.75 21.71 -3.59
CA VAL A 593 -15.55 23.10 -3.11
C VAL A 593 -16.35 23.34 -1.83
N SER A 594 -17.62 22.94 -1.80
CA SER A 594 -18.48 23.13 -0.62
C SER A 594 -17.98 22.35 0.61
N ILE A 595 -17.43 21.14 0.42
CA ILE A 595 -16.86 20.33 1.52
C ILE A 595 -15.68 21.09 2.16
N GLU A 596 -14.74 21.57 1.36
CA GLU A 596 -13.54 22.22 1.88
C GLU A 596 -13.87 23.60 2.49
N ARG A 597 -14.81 24.35 1.90
CA ARG A 597 -15.31 25.61 2.47
C ARG A 597 -15.92 25.41 3.86
N ASN A 598 -16.76 24.40 4.02
CA ASN A 598 -17.37 24.06 5.31
C ASN A 598 -16.32 23.63 6.35
N LEU A 599 -15.34 22.83 5.92
CA LEU A 599 -14.26 22.39 6.81
C LEU A 599 -13.39 23.55 7.27
N ALA A 600 -12.98 24.43 6.34
CA ALA A 600 -12.21 25.63 6.67
C ALA A 600 -12.95 26.54 7.66
N ALA A 601 -14.26 26.73 7.48
CA ALA A 601 -15.10 27.50 8.39
C ALA A 601 -15.09 26.91 9.81
N ALA A 602 -15.23 25.59 9.95
CA ALA A 602 -15.19 24.91 11.26
C ALA A 602 -13.83 25.08 11.96
N GLU A 603 -12.72 24.93 11.22
CA GLU A 603 -11.36 25.08 11.75
C GLU A 603 -11.07 26.54 12.18
N LEU A 604 -11.45 27.50 11.35
CA LEU A 604 -11.25 28.90 11.66
C LEU A 604 -12.13 29.37 12.83
N TYR A 605 -13.37 28.91 12.93
CA TYR A 605 -14.23 29.20 14.07
C TYR A 605 -13.60 28.69 15.36
N ARG A 606 -13.14 27.43 15.37
CA ARG A 606 -12.46 26.85 16.53
C ARG A 606 -11.22 27.65 16.96
N LEU A 607 -10.44 28.11 15.98
CA LEU A 607 -9.19 28.82 16.22
C LEU A 607 -9.40 30.25 16.70
N THR A 608 -10.25 31.01 15.99
CA THR A 608 -10.38 32.48 16.15
C THR A 608 -11.55 32.88 17.03
N LYS A 609 -12.56 32.03 17.17
CA LYS A 609 -13.85 32.35 17.83
C LYS A 609 -14.65 33.48 17.15
N ASP A 610 -14.35 33.76 15.88
CA ASP A 610 -15.05 34.79 15.12
C ASP A 610 -16.37 34.22 14.57
N ASN A 611 -17.49 34.80 14.98
CA ASN A 611 -18.83 34.32 14.66
C ASN A 611 -19.12 34.21 13.15
N GLN A 612 -18.46 35.00 12.32
CA GLN A 612 -18.64 34.88 10.85
C GLN A 612 -18.37 33.45 10.34
N TRP A 613 -17.41 32.74 10.95
CA TRP A 613 -17.06 31.36 10.58
C TRP A 613 -18.06 30.35 11.13
N ASP A 614 -18.68 30.61 12.28
CA ASP A 614 -19.80 29.82 12.79
C ASP A 614 -21.01 29.91 11.86
N GLU A 615 -21.39 31.14 11.49
CA GLU A 615 -22.50 31.40 10.56
C GLU A 615 -22.25 30.67 9.22
N LEU A 616 -21.03 30.75 8.69
CA LEU A 616 -20.64 30.08 7.46
C LEU A 616 -20.73 28.55 7.59
N TYR A 617 -20.17 27.98 8.67
CA TYR A 617 -20.28 26.53 8.93
C TYR A 617 -21.73 26.08 8.98
N LEU A 618 -22.57 26.77 9.74
CA LEU A 618 -24.00 26.43 9.89
C LEU A 618 -24.75 26.53 8.56
N ALA A 619 -24.47 27.54 7.76
CA ALA A 619 -25.07 27.72 6.43
C ALA A 619 -24.67 26.64 5.43
N THR A 620 -23.45 26.06 5.57
CA THR A 620 -22.88 25.12 4.60
C THR A 620 -22.79 23.68 5.07
N ARG A 621 -23.20 23.34 6.29
CA ARG A 621 -23.05 21.99 6.90
C ARG A 621 -23.81 20.85 6.24
N ASN A 622 -24.83 21.15 5.42
CA ASN A 622 -25.69 20.16 4.77
C ASN A 622 -25.07 19.62 3.47
N VAL A 623 -23.77 19.74 3.30
CA VAL A 623 -23.05 19.18 2.14
C VAL A 623 -23.15 17.66 2.13
N GLN A 624 -23.48 17.08 0.97
CA GLN A 624 -23.44 15.63 0.78
C GLN A 624 -21.97 15.18 0.77
N THR A 625 -21.55 14.53 1.85
CA THR A 625 -20.20 13.98 1.98
C THR A 625 -20.18 12.73 2.84
N THR A 626 -19.28 11.80 2.55
CA THR A 626 -18.96 10.66 3.43
C THR A 626 -17.99 11.07 4.55
N ARG A 627 -17.28 12.17 4.40
CA ARG A 627 -16.31 12.71 5.38
C ARG A 627 -17.00 13.19 6.64
N THR A 628 -16.28 13.13 7.76
CA THR A 628 -16.76 13.53 9.09
C THR A 628 -15.92 14.64 9.72
N ASP A 629 -14.97 15.21 8.97
CA ASP A 629 -13.97 16.16 9.47
C ASP A 629 -14.58 17.40 10.12
N ALA A 630 -15.38 18.15 9.38
CA ALA A 630 -16.01 19.37 9.87
C ALA A 630 -16.95 19.10 11.07
N ALA A 631 -17.72 18.02 10.98
CA ALA A 631 -18.59 17.59 12.08
C ALA A 631 -17.81 17.20 13.34
N PHE A 632 -16.63 16.57 13.18
CA PHE A 632 -15.78 16.17 14.30
C PHE A 632 -15.16 17.38 15.02
N ILE A 633 -14.81 18.43 14.29
CA ILE A 633 -14.33 19.68 14.85
C ILE A 633 -15.46 20.36 15.62
N TYR A 634 -16.59 20.59 14.95
CA TYR A 634 -17.71 21.34 15.50
C TYR A 634 -18.35 20.64 16.70
N GLY A 635 -18.47 19.30 16.64
CA GLY A 635 -19.03 18.49 17.73
C GLY A 635 -18.21 18.51 19.02
N ARG A 636 -16.91 18.91 18.95
CA ARG A 636 -16.00 18.99 20.10
C ARG A 636 -15.73 20.40 20.59
N LEU A 637 -16.37 21.40 20.00
CA LEU A 637 -16.22 22.79 20.47
C LEU A 637 -16.75 22.93 21.90
N ASP A 638 -16.19 23.91 22.62
CA ASP A 638 -16.68 24.25 23.97
C ASP A 638 -18.17 24.62 23.92
N LYS A 639 -18.91 24.23 24.94
CA LYS A 639 -20.37 24.50 25.04
C LYS A 639 -20.72 25.99 25.08
N SER A 640 -19.78 26.85 25.41
CA SER A 640 -19.94 28.30 25.35
C SER A 640 -19.84 28.85 23.93
N MET A 641 -19.27 28.10 22.99
CA MET A 641 -19.08 28.49 21.60
C MET A 641 -20.22 28.05 20.68
N VAL A 642 -20.99 27.03 21.05
CA VAL A 642 -21.97 26.41 20.16
C VAL A 642 -23.32 26.21 20.78
N ASN A 643 -24.34 26.25 19.95
CA ASN A 643 -25.69 25.84 20.35
C ASN A 643 -25.74 24.32 20.55
N LYS A 644 -26.36 23.87 21.65
CA LYS A 644 -26.50 22.44 21.98
C LYS A 644 -27.14 21.60 20.87
N LYS A 645 -28.12 22.18 20.15
CA LYS A 645 -28.81 21.49 19.05
C LYS A 645 -27.87 21.25 17.88
N ASP A 646 -27.10 22.27 17.50
CA ASP A 646 -26.19 22.19 16.35
C ASP A 646 -24.99 21.28 16.64
N GLN A 647 -24.44 21.35 17.87
CA GLN A 647 -23.42 20.42 18.35
C GLN A 647 -23.92 18.97 18.29
N LYS A 648 -25.15 18.72 18.74
CA LYS A 648 -25.75 17.37 18.67
C LYS A 648 -25.89 16.87 17.23
N ILE A 649 -26.30 17.73 16.29
CA ILE A 649 -26.40 17.36 14.87
C ILE A 649 -25.04 16.93 14.33
N ALA A 650 -23.96 17.63 14.68
CA ALA A 650 -22.61 17.27 14.26
C ALA A 650 -22.19 15.89 14.81
N LEU A 651 -22.41 15.65 16.10
CA LEU A 651 -22.11 14.35 16.74
C LEU A 651 -22.95 13.21 16.15
N ASP A 652 -24.26 13.40 16.00
CA ASP A 652 -25.17 12.41 15.41
C ASP A 652 -24.75 12.06 13.96
N THR A 653 -24.22 13.03 13.21
CA THR A 653 -23.73 12.80 11.85
C THR A 653 -22.55 11.83 11.84
N ILE A 654 -21.62 11.95 12.78
CA ILE A 654 -20.48 11.04 12.90
C ILE A 654 -20.94 9.64 13.28
N LEU A 655 -21.77 9.55 14.33
CA LEU A 655 -22.22 8.25 14.85
C LEU A 655 -23.06 7.50 13.81
N LYS A 656 -23.97 8.16 13.11
CA LYS A 656 -24.77 7.55 12.03
C LYS A 656 -23.89 6.98 10.92
N LYS A 657 -22.80 7.68 10.53
CA LYS A 657 -21.87 7.17 9.54
C LYS A 657 -21.03 6.01 10.08
N ALA A 658 -20.63 6.06 11.34
CA ALA A 658 -19.90 4.98 11.99
C ALA A 658 -20.76 3.71 12.12
N ASP A 659 -22.04 3.84 12.51
CA ASP A 659 -22.97 2.73 12.59
C ASP A 659 -23.17 2.04 11.23
N ARG A 660 -23.21 2.80 10.13
CA ARG A 660 -23.21 2.23 8.77
C ARG A 660 -21.96 1.37 8.52
N LEU A 661 -20.77 1.86 8.91
CA LEU A 661 -19.52 1.12 8.74
C LEU A 661 -19.50 -0.16 9.60
N VAL A 662 -20.08 -0.13 10.79
CA VAL A 662 -20.28 -1.34 11.62
C VAL A 662 -21.13 -2.36 10.88
N ASP A 663 -22.27 -1.94 10.34
CA ASP A 663 -23.16 -2.82 9.57
C ASP A 663 -22.48 -3.40 8.32
N GLU A 664 -21.67 -2.61 7.60
CA GLU A 664 -20.92 -3.07 6.44
C GLU A 664 -19.87 -4.12 6.83
N SER A 665 -19.09 -3.85 7.88
CA SER A 665 -18.10 -4.80 8.38
C SER A 665 -18.71 -6.15 8.78
N MET A 666 -19.92 -6.14 9.33
CA MET A 666 -20.65 -7.37 9.67
C MET A 666 -21.15 -8.13 8.44
N ARG A 667 -21.17 -7.51 7.28
CA ARG A 667 -21.60 -8.08 5.99
C ARG A 667 -20.44 -8.23 5.01
N SER A 668 -19.23 -8.36 5.51
CA SER A 668 -18.02 -8.63 4.74
C SER A 668 -17.30 -9.85 5.29
N ALA A 669 -16.77 -10.67 4.41
CA ALA A 669 -16.07 -11.91 4.76
C ALA A 669 -14.86 -11.65 5.67
N TYR A 670 -14.09 -10.59 5.38
CA TYR A 670 -12.93 -10.15 6.16
C TYR A 670 -13.20 -8.91 7.03
N GLY A 671 -14.46 -8.55 7.22
CA GLY A 671 -14.84 -7.44 8.09
C GLY A 671 -14.49 -6.05 7.56
N LEU A 672 -14.36 -5.89 6.27
CA LEU A 672 -14.04 -4.62 5.60
C LEU A 672 -15.17 -3.60 5.71
N THR A 673 -14.83 -2.32 5.53
CA THR A 673 -15.76 -1.20 5.46
C THR A 673 -15.48 -0.38 4.20
N SER A 674 -16.49 0.27 3.62
CA SER A 674 -16.29 1.09 2.42
C SER A 674 -16.54 2.58 2.67
N ALA A 675 -15.72 3.44 2.06
CA ALA A 675 -15.92 4.88 2.13
C ALA A 675 -17.23 5.30 1.44
N ILE A 676 -17.50 4.72 0.27
CA ILE A 676 -18.65 5.06 -0.58
C ILE A 676 -19.51 3.80 -0.76
N PRO A 677 -20.74 3.79 -0.24
CA PRO A 677 -21.61 2.63 -0.36
C PRO A 677 -21.90 2.23 -1.80
N GLY A 678 -21.81 0.92 -2.10
CA GLY A 678 -22.13 0.36 -3.41
C GLY A 678 -21.14 0.69 -4.53
N ARG A 679 -20.00 1.29 -4.20
CA ARG A 679 -18.89 1.47 -5.15
C ARG A 679 -18.01 0.21 -5.16
N ALA A 680 -17.47 -0.13 -6.34
CA ALA A 680 -16.53 -1.23 -6.49
C ALA A 680 -15.30 -1.06 -5.58
N LEU A 681 -14.78 -2.16 -5.06
CA LEU A 681 -13.63 -2.19 -4.18
C LEU A 681 -12.33 -2.10 -4.97
N GLY A 682 -11.40 -1.29 -4.51
CA GLY A 682 -10.07 -1.14 -5.10
C GLY A 682 -9.81 0.19 -5.78
N GLY A 683 -8.68 0.29 -6.47
CA GLY A 683 -8.18 1.53 -7.08
C GLY A 683 -7.81 2.58 -6.03
N TRP A 684 -7.70 3.83 -6.45
CA TRP A 684 -7.28 4.95 -5.58
C TRP A 684 -8.21 5.24 -4.39
N GLU A 685 -9.39 4.65 -4.32
CA GLU A 685 -10.31 4.73 -3.19
C GLU A 685 -10.39 3.40 -2.43
N SER A 686 -9.27 2.71 -2.37
CA SER A 686 -9.12 1.36 -1.86
C SER A 686 -9.81 1.15 -0.51
N THR A 687 -10.59 0.07 -0.46
CA THR A 687 -11.17 -0.46 0.78
C THR A 687 -10.30 -1.56 1.38
N TYR A 688 -9.50 -2.24 0.55
CA TYR A 688 -8.66 -3.35 0.99
C TYR A 688 -7.45 -2.88 1.79
N SER A 689 -6.74 -1.87 1.31
CA SER A 689 -5.57 -1.32 2.01
C SER A 689 -5.94 -0.24 3.02
N ILE A 690 -6.89 0.63 2.67
CA ILE A 690 -7.33 1.74 3.52
C ILE A 690 -8.86 1.72 3.65
N PRO A 691 -9.39 1.11 4.70
CA PRO A 691 -10.81 1.16 4.99
C PRO A 691 -11.25 2.57 5.44
N ALA A 692 -12.56 2.83 5.50
CA ALA A 692 -13.14 4.12 5.88
C ALA A 692 -12.96 4.47 7.38
N SER A 693 -11.79 4.21 7.91
CA SER A 693 -11.47 4.16 9.34
C SER A 693 -11.43 5.51 10.07
N PRO A 694 -11.14 6.69 9.46
CA PRO A 694 -11.18 7.95 10.21
C PRO A 694 -12.53 8.21 10.90
N THR A 695 -13.64 7.80 10.29
CA THR A 695 -14.98 7.92 10.92
C THR A 695 -15.12 7.02 12.16
N LEU A 696 -14.61 5.78 12.10
CA LEU A 696 -14.61 4.85 13.25
C LEU A 696 -13.69 5.33 14.36
N VAL A 697 -12.50 5.85 14.02
CA VAL A 697 -11.58 6.49 14.97
C VAL A 697 -12.29 7.61 15.74
N ARG A 698 -12.94 8.52 15.02
CA ARG A 698 -13.64 9.66 15.61
C ARG A 698 -14.83 9.24 16.48
N ALA A 699 -15.62 8.27 16.03
CA ALA A 699 -16.72 7.73 16.81
C ALA A 699 -16.24 7.04 18.09
N HIS A 700 -15.18 6.23 18.02
CA HIS A 700 -14.58 5.61 19.20
C HIS A 700 -14.02 6.65 20.16
N PHE A 701 -13.26 7.63 19.67
CA PHE A 701 -12.70 8.71 20.49
C PHE A 701 -13.78 9.50 21.24
N LEU A 702 -14.92 9.79 20.58
CA LEU A 702 -16.02 10.55 21.17
C LEU A 702 -16.81 9.79 22.23
N THR A 703 -16.91 8.47 22.09
CA THR A 703 -17.89 7.67 22.86
C THR A 703 -17.24 6.63 23.78
N GLY A 704 -16.01 6.22 23.51
CA GLY A 704 -15.39 5.05 24.14
C GLY A 704 -16.08 3.73 23.80
N ASN A 705 -17.01 3.71 22.83
CA ASN A 705 -17.76 2.50 22.49
C ASN A 705 -16.86 1.48 21.78
N ALA A 706 -16.65 0.34 22.47
CA ALA A 706 -15.81 -0.76 21.98
C ALA A 706 -16.26 -1.32 20.62
N THR A 707 -17.50 -1.17 20.21
CA THR A 707 -18.00 -1.63 18.89
C THR A 707 -17.26 -0.93 17.76
N TYR A 708 -17.03 0.38 17.87
CA TYR A 708 -16.28 1.14 16.85
C TYR A 708 -14.80 0.74 16.80
N LEU A 709 -14.18 0.50 17.97
CA LEU A 709 -12.80 0.03 18.03
C LEU A 709 -12.66 -1.40 17.46
N LYS A 710 -13.58 -2.30 17.78
CA LYS A 710 -13.60 -3.65 17.20
C LYS A 710 -13.72 -3.62 15.68
N THR A 711 -14.63 -2.79 15.18
CA THR A 711 -14.82 -2.64 13.73
C THR A 711 -13.58 -2.04 13.06
N LEU A 712 -12.95 -1.05 13.70
CA LEU A 712 -11.69 -0.45 13.23
C LEU A 712 -10.59 -1.50 13.12
N LEU A 713 -10.36 -2.28 14.19
CA LEU A 713 -9.37 -3.36 14.21
C LEU A 713 -9.66 -4.39 13.12
N ARG A 714 -10.89 -4.89 13.05
CA ARG A 714 -11.32 -5.90 12.08
C ARG A 714 -11.06 -5.45 10.65
N SER A 715 -11.44 -4.23 10.30
CA SER A 715 -11.24 -3.70 8.96
C SER A 715 -9.77 -3.45 8.60
N ALA A 716 -8.92 -3.21 9.61
CA ALA A 716 -7.49 -2.99 9.42
C ALA A 716 -6.68 -4.28 9.27
N LEU A 717 -7.21 -5.44 9.71
CA LEU A 717 -6.50 -6.73 9.66
C LEU A 717 -6.17 -7.17 8.24
N PHE A 718 -7.03 -6.87 7.27
CA PHE A 718 -6.80 -7.23 5.87
C PHE A 718 -5.49 -6.61 5.34
N SER A 719 -5.33 -5.31 5.50
CA SER A 719 -4.10 -4.59 5.13
C SER A 719 -2.86 -5.08 5.90
N ALA A 720 -3.05 -5.60 7.10
CA ALA A 720 -2.00 -6.13 7.96
C ALA A 720 -1.59 -7.59 7.65
N GLY A 721 -2.12 -8.19 6.58
CA GLY A 721 -1.76 -9.52 6.12
C GLY A 721 -2.73 -10.64 6.50
N ALA A 722 -3.80 -10.36 7.27
CA ALA A 722 -4.88 -11.32 7.52
C ALA A 722 -5.84 -11.37 6.33
N ASN A 723 -5.32 -11.73 5.16
CA ASN A 723 -6.01 -11.78 3.88
C ASN A 723 -5.61 -13.06 3.11
N PRO A 724 -6.37 -13.46 2.08
CA PRO A 724 -6.12 -14.72 1.39
C PRO A 724 -4.78 -14.79 0.63
N MET A 725 -4.10 -13.68 0.45
CA MET A 725 -2.75 -13.62 -0.13
C MET A 725 -1.64 -13.73 0.93
N ASN A 726 -1.97 -13.69 2.23
CA ASN A 726 -1.01 -13.56 3.33
C ASN A 726 -0.02 -12.40 3.11
N LEU A 727 -0.49 -11.28 2.58
CA LEU A 727 0.32 -10.16 2.13
C LEU A 727 0.01 -8.88 2.91
N VAL A 728 1.03 -8.26 3.47
CA VAL A 728 0.91 -6.91 4.06
C VAL A 728 0.98 -5.88 2.93
N LEU A 729 0.00 -4.98 2.87
CA LEU A 729 -0.12 -4.00 1.78
C LEU A 729 0.73 -2.72 2.00
N THR A 730 1.72 -2.80 2.88
CA THR A 730 2.69 -1.73 3.15
C THR A 730 4.10 -2.30 3.10
N THR A 731 4.98 -1.70 2.30
CA THR A 731 6.37 -2.11 2.17
C THR A 731 7.11 -2.07 3.51
N GLY A 732 7.94 -3.08 3.78
CA GLY A 732 8.75 -3.16 5.00
C GLY A 732 7.99 -3.52 6.29
N LEU A 733 6.71 -3.85 6.21
CA LEU A 733 5.93 -4.39 7.33
C LEU A 733 5.61 -5.88 7.14
N GLY A 734 5.67 -6.64 8.23
CA GLY A 734 5.44 -8.09 8.19
C GLY A 734 6.62 -8.88 7.64
N GLU A 735 6.43 -10.18 7.45
CA GLU A 735 7.40 -11.08 6.81
C GLU A 735 7.14 -11.24 5.30
N ASN A 736 5.91 -10.98 4.86
CA ASN A 736 5.50 -11.00 3.46
C ASN A 736 4.72 -9.71 3.15
N CYS A 737 5.36 -8.79 2.46
CA CYS A 737 4.77 -7.50 2.08
C CYS A 737 4.96 -7.22 0.58
N VAL A 738 4.21 -6.25 0.08
CA VAL A 738 4.31 -5.75 -1.29
C VAL A 738 5.75 -5.33 -1.62
N GLN A 739 6.19 -5.61 -2.86
CA GLN A 739 7.56 -5.42 -3.29
C GLN A 739 7.70 -4.40 -4.44
N HIS A 740 6.67 -4.24 -5.27
CA HIS A 740 6.73 -3.45 -6.49
C HIS A 740 5.72 -2.29 -6.53
N PRO A 741 5.71 -1.39 -5.50
CA PRO A 741 4.91 -0.18 -5.57
C PRO A 741 5.38 0.68 -6.75
N LEU A 742 4.48 1.48 -7.32
CA LEU A 742 4.79 2.41 -8.39
C LEU A 742 5.68 3.56 -7.86
N HIS A 743 6.98 3.33 -7.83
CA HIS A 743 7.99 4.28 -7.34
C HIS A 743 9.12 4.41 -8.35
N GLU A 744 9.01 5.41 -9.23
CA GLU A 744 9.87 5.64 -10.38
C GLU A 744 11.36 5.73 -10.01
N ASP A 745 11.71 6.49 -8.98
CA ASP A 745 13.10 6.68 -8.57
C ASP A 745 13.83 5.36 -8.26
N THR A 746 13.17 4.42 -7.56
CA THR A 746 13.77 3.13 -7.24
C THR A 746 13.80 2.19 -8.43
N ARG A 747 12.78 2.26 -9.25
CA ARG A 747 12.70 1.46 -10.48
C ARG A 747 13.89 1.72 -11.39
N HIS A 748 14.14 3.00 -11.69
CA HIS A 748 15.18 3.40 -12.62
C HIS A 748 16.60 3.33 -12.05
N THR A 749 16.77 3.31 -10.74
CA THR A 749 18.08 3.22 -10.07
C THR A 749 18.42 1.83 -9.56
N GLY A 750 17.48 0.87 -9.67
CA GLY A 750 17.66 -0.49 -9.16
C GLY A 750 17.72 -0.58 -7.63
N GLN A 751 17.27 0.45 -6.91
CA GLN A 751 17.15 0.41 -5.46
C GLN A 751 15.89 -0.38 -5.05
N PRO A 752 15.86 -1.02 -3.88
CA PRO A 752 14.63 -1.58 -3.35
C PRO A 752 13.62 -0.47 -3.03
N ALA A 753 12.35 -0.80 -3.10
CA ALA A 753 11.28 0.14 -2.74
C ALA A 753 11.46 0.65 -1.30
N PRO A 754 11.25 1.96 -1.04
CA PRO A 754 11.32 2.51 0.31
C PRO A 754 10.29 1.83 1.23
N ILE A 755 10.63 1.68 2.51
CA ILE A 755 9.69 1.17 3.50
C ILE A 755 8.55 2.17 3.75
N GLY A 756 7.38 1.65 4.09
CA GLY A 756 6.22 2.45 4.52
C GLY A 756 5.28 2.89 3.40
N LEU A 757 5.48 2.44 2.17
CA LEU A 757 4.56 2.71 1.06
C LEU A 757 3.39 1.74 1.14
N THR A 758 2.18 2.27 1.34
CA THR A 758 0.94 1.49 1.31
C THR A 758 0.30 1.66 -0.06
N VAL A 759 0.22 0.56 -0.80
CA VAL A 759 -0.34 0.54 -2.16
C VAL A 759 -1.87 0.57 -2.16
N CYS A 760 -2.48 0.82 -3.31
CA CYS A 760 -3.93 0.74 -3.50
C CYS A 760 -4.47 -0.67 -3.19
N GLY A 761 -3.71 -1.72 -3.53
CA GLY A 761 -4.04 -3.11 -3.21
C GLY A 761 -5.03 -3.74 -4.18
N PRO A 762 -5.67 -4.86 -3.79
CA PRO A 762 -6.58 -5.60 -4.65
C PRO A 762 -7.73 -4.77 -5.22
N CYS A 763 -8.27 -5.19 -6.37
CA CYS A 763 -9.40 -4.51 -6.99
C CYS A 763 -10.45 -5.48 -7.58
N GLU A 764 -11.66 -4.99 -7.81
CA GLU A 764 -12.67 -5.69 -8.59
C GLU A 764 -12.32 -5.61 -10.09
N VAL A 765 -11.44 -6.50 -10.57
CA VAL A 765 -10.93 -6.52 -11.95
C VAL A 765 -12.03 -6.33 -13.01
N PRO A 766 -13.21 -6.99 -12.94
CA PRO A 766 -14.25 -6.80 -13.94
C PRO A 766 -14.76 -5.36 -14.06
N VAL A 767 -14.62 -4.55 -13.02
CA VAL A 767 -15.06 -3.14 -13.00
C VAL A 767 -13.95 -2.20 -13.46
N PHE A 768 -12.73 -2.40 -12.94
CA PHE A 768 -11.61 -1.51 -13.20
C PHE A 768 -10.91 -1.81 -14.52
N ALA A 769 -10.74 -3.09 -14.86
CA ALA A 769 -10.19 -3.52 -16.14
C ALA A 769 -11.35 -3.88 -17.11
N LYS A 770 -11.78 -2.90 -17.89
CA LYS A 770 -12.90 -3.09 -18.84
C LYS A 770 -12.53 -4.05 -19.96
N PRO A 771 -13.48 -4.83 -20.52
CA PRO A 771 -13.25 -5.63 -21.70
C PRO A 771 -12.66 -4.78 -22.84
N GLY A 772 -11.59 -5.26 -23.48
CA GLY A 772 -10.87 -4.57 -24.54
C GLY A 772 -9.88 -3.49 -24.07
N SER A 773 -9.64 -3.34 -22.76
CA SER A 773 -8.50 -2.59 -22.27
C SER A 773 -7.26 -3.48 -22.22
N ASP A 774 -6.10 -2.89 -22.44
CA ASP A 774 -4.81 -3.58 -22.40
C ASP A 774 -4.62 -4.36 -21.11
N MET A 775 -4.94 -3.75 -19.97
CA MET A 775 -4.87 -4.39 -18.65
C MET A 775 -5.72 -5.67 -18.59
N ARG A 776 -6.98 -5.60 -19.09
CA ARG A 776 -7.87 -6.75 -19.07
C ARG A 776 -7.36 -7.88 -19.94
N GLU A 777 -6.88 -7.57 -21.14
CA GLU A 777 -6.37 -8.57 -22.08
C GLU A 777 -5.13 -9.27 -21.51
N ARG A 778 -4.24 -8.54 -20.89
CA ARG A 778 -3.05 -9.08 -20.24
C ARG A 778 -3.41 -9.99 -19.06
N LEU A 779 -4.27 -9.54 -18.15
CA LEU A 779 -4.71 -10.33 -17.01
C LEU A 779 -5.42 -11.62 -17.44
N ASP A 780 -6.25 -11.55 -18.47
CA ASP A 780 -6.97 -12.72 -18.99
C ASP A 780 -6.06 -13.69 -19.76
N LEU A 781 -4.92 -13.23 -20.27
CA LEU A 781 -3.94 -14.05 -20.98
C LEU A 781 -2.94 -14.72 -20.01
N GLU A 782 -2.45 -13.98 -19.02
CA GLU A 782 -1.30 -14.35 -18.19
C GLU A 782 -1.71 -15.01 -16.87
N CYS A 783 -2.94 -14.80 -16.42
CA CYS A 783 -3.47 -15.45 -15.23
C CYS A 783 -4.11 -16.82 -15.53
N THR A 784 -4.11 -17.67 -14.52
CA THR A 784 -4.91 -18.92 -14.50
C THR A 784 -5.61 -19.03 -13.15
N PRO A 785 -6.94 -19.13 -13.09
CA PRO A 785 -7.91 -18.78 -14.15
C PRO A 785 -7.69 -17.36 -14.68
N LYS A 786 -8.42 -16.96 -15.73
CA LYS A 786 -8.34 -15.60 -16.27
C LYS A 786 -8.43 -14.55 -15.16
N GLY A 787 -7.65 -13.47 -15.26
CA GLY A 787 -7.60 -12.44 -14.21
C GLY A 787 -8.97 -11.87 -13.83
N SER A 788 -9.87 -11.78 -14.80
CA SER A 788 -11.27 -11.39 -14.58
C SER A 788 -12.14 -12.38 -13.80
N GLU A 789 -11.66 -13.62 -13.64
CA GLU A 789 -12.35 -14.68 -12.88
C GLU A 789 -11.81 -14.80 -11.45
N TRP A 790 -10.76 -14.04 -11.11
CA TRP A 790 -10.19 -14.07 -9.76
C TRP A 790 -11.13 -13.40 -8.74
N PRO A 791 -11.19 -13.92 -7.51
CA PRO A 791 -11.87 -13.25 -6.42
C PRO A 791 -11.19 -11.91 -6.14
N SER A 792 -11.95 -10.83 -6.01
CA SER A 792 -11.36 -9.49 -5.84
C SER A 792 -10.48 -9.36 -4.59
N ALA A 793 -10.71 -10.15 -3.55
CA ALA A 793 -9.86 -10.19 -2.37
C ALA A 793 -8.46 -10.79 -2.62
N GLU A 794 -8.26 -11.49 -3.75
CA GLU A 794 -6.96 -12.04 -4.19
C GLU A 794 -6.42 -11.39 -5.47
N SER A 795 -7.18 -10.48 -6.08
CA SER A 795 -6.81 -9.81 -7.33
C SER A 795 -5.81 -8.68 -7.08
N TYR A 796 -4.65 -9.03 -6.54
CA TYR A 796 -3.48 -8.16 -6.43
C TYR A 796 -2.27 -8.87 -7.04
N PHE A 797 -1.64 -8.23 -8.00
CA PHE A 797 -0.64 -8.88 -8.83
C PHE A 797 0.79 -8.42 -8.53
N ASP A 798 0.99 -7.46 -7.64
CA ASP A 798 2.28 -6.86 -7.24
C ASP A 798 3.16 -6.52 -8.44
N VAL A 799 2.55 -5.93 -9.47
CA VAL A 799 3.18 -5.60 -10.74
C VAL A 799 3.42 -4.11 -10.83
N TYR A 800 4.67 -3.72 -10.96
CA TYR A 800 5.02 -2.34 -11.23
C TYR A 800 4.29 -1.80 -12.48
N GLY A 801 3.78 -0.59 -12.40
CA GLY A 801 3.07 0.06 -13.51
C GLY A 801 1.61 -0.33 -13.69
N TRP A 802 1.04 -1.14 -12.79
CA TRP A 802 -0.41 -1.27 -12.67
C TRP A 802 -0.91 -0.31 -11.60
N ASP A 803 -1.11 0.93 -12.01
CA ASP A 803 -1.45 2.07 -11.18
C ASP A 803 -2.64 1.81 -10.24
N LEU A 804 -3.70 1.16 -10.72
CA LEU A 804 -4.89 0.86 -9.91
C LEU A 804 -4.64 -0.02 -8.69
N GLU A 805 -3.55 -0.78 -8.67
CA GLU A 805 -3.19 -1.70 -7.58
C GLU A 805 -1.90 -1.29 -6.85
N ASN A 806 -0.89 -0.88 -7.61
CA ASN A 806 0.47 -0.69 -7.11
C ASN A 806 0.87 0.78 -6.89
N GLU A 807 0.03 1.71 -7.33
CA GLU A 807 0.19 3.11 -6.95
C GLU A 807 -0.11 3.29 -5.46
N TYR A 808 0.53 4.28 -4.87
CA TYR A 808 0.23 4.81 -3.55
C TYR A 808 -0.02 6.31 -3.69
N VAL A 809 -1.05 6.79 -3.03
CA VAL A 809 -1.45 8.20 -3.08
C VAL A 809 -1.21 8.80 -1.70
N VAL A 810 -0.45 9.89 -1.64
CA VAL A 810 -0.04 10.52 -0.38
C VAL A 810 -1.24 10.82 0.52
N ASP A 811 -2.28 11.43 -0.02
CA ASP A 811 -3.46 11.84 0.74
C ASP A 811 -4.51 10.74 0.96
N ARG A 812 -4.47 9.65 0.19
CA ARG A 812 -5.46 8.57 0.24
C ARG A 812 -4.93 7.27 0.85
N ASN A 813 -3.65 6.97 0.69
CA ASN A 813 -3.04 5.75 1.18
C ASN A 813 -2.07 6.02 2.33
N LEU A 814 -1.01 6.83 2.13
CA LEU A 814 0.05 7.00 3.13
C LEU A 814 -0.46 7.70 4.40
N GLY A 815 -1.08 8.87 4.24
CA GLY A 815 -1.60 9.64 5.38
C GLY A 815 -2.64 8.89 6.20
N PRO A 816 -3.71 8.36 5.60
CA PRO A 816 -4.72 7.58 6.32
C PRO A 816 -4.18 6.32 6.98
N THR A 817 -3.24 5.59 6.36
CA THR A 817 -2.60 4.42 6.98
C THR A 817 -1.85 4.79 8.25
N ALA A 818 -0.97 5.80 8.16
CA ALA A 818 -0.24 6.30 9.33
C ALA A 818 -1.19 6.79 10.43
N TYR A 819 -2.26 7.49 10.06
CA TYR A 819 -3.29 7.94 11.01
C TYR A 819 -3.94 6.78 11.76
N ILE A 820 -4.31 5.71 11.08
CA ILE A 820 -4.94 4.53 11.70
C ILE A 820 -3.99 3.85 12.68
N TRP A 821 -2.76 3.56 12.24
CA TRP A 821 -1.77 2.93 13.11
C TRP A 821 -1.39 3.82 14.29
N GLY A 822 -1.25 5.12 14.07
CA GLY A 822 -0.98 6.11 15.12
C GLY A 822 -2.10 6.15 16.17
N TYR A 823 -3.35 6.14 15.74
CA TYR A 823 -4.49 6.06 16.65
C TYR A 823 -4.51 4.76 17.47
N LEU A 824 -4.33 3.62 16.81
CA LEU A 824 -4.29 2.31 17.49
C LEU A 824 -3.12 2.21 18.46
N ALA A 825 -2.00 2.88 18.19
CA ALA A 825 -0.87 2.95 19.10
C ALA A 825 -1.14 3.84 20.32
N ALA A 826 -1.74 5.03 20.10
CA ALA A 826 -1.90 6.06 21.13
C ALA A 826 -3.15 5.90 22.01
N ARG A 827 -4.18 5.17 21.55
CA ARG A 827 -5.44 5.03 22.27
C ARG A 827 -5.25 4.50 23.70
N ARG A 828 -6.07 4.99 24.61
CA ARG A 828 -6.13 4.55 26.01
C ARG A 828 -7.09 3.39 26.15
#